data_2b549dc98c56d51271a2d8d8854b0f2e
#
_entry.id   2b549dc98c56d51271a2d8d8854b0f2e
#
_cell.length_a   1.000
_cell.length_b   1.000
_cell.length_c   1.000
_cell.angle_alpha   90.00
_cell.angle_beta   90.00
_cell.angle_gamma   90.00
#
_symmetry.space_group_name_H-M   'P 1'
#
loop_
_entity.id
_entity.type
_entity.pdbx_description
1 polymer ?
#
loop_
_entity_poly.entity_id
_entity_poly.type
_entity_poly.pdbx_seq_one_letter_code
_entity_poly.pdbx_strand_id
1 'polypeptide(L)'
;MRLIEANSIQQIEYAPLTPSEQVLASCAIAREKLELGDYDAGCNALRPWWNLSEWPRHHGLSNEAAAELLLTAGTLSGWIASTRQVNGDQEWSQALLNGAIALFEQVQQASRAAEGRIELAGCYYREGLFDLSRATLRSALRSLSEDERELKVLALIRLASVERHAARLHDALNVLTEAAAIAATTGAWTRGRLHTEFATTLKELGIAENEIQYFDRALVHYQEAFLHFEKIGNLRFVAAVENNHGYLLLTLRRLDGARTHLQRARELFSDLGDSVGCAQVDETLAQLYLASEQHSLAERSVRLAVDMLETTGENALLAEALTTQGLVLCRLGRRHEAKPALERARRVAERCGDYEGAGKALLILIEEMCDQLGNDERREIGSQASQLLATSQLATTRERLQNCLDRVAAAHTEYEKQREFATHAEKMAALGELSFGVAHNVNNTLTGILGRAQLLLRTRDAEKINSGIEMIIKSAEDGAHIIRRIQDFARKEPSHKFQSVSVAGLMKDVCEMSRPRWEARVDGPQVRLALVADCTASVMGDAVELREVLVNMIYNAIDAMPSGGEIRMSSQETNGRVVLTIADNGTGMTPEVKSRLFDPFFTTKGKGGTGMGMAVSFGIIRRHNGSIDVESEPGRGTTFRISLPVDKDAQAAVEDGAPNANAATGAERIVALVVDDELAVREVLREALEAEGCEVLTAESGEVALNIYDAKGGKIDIVFTDIGMPEMSGWELAREIRKRSKSIPLAIVSGWADAISCDARQAIKADWVVSKPFDIGTIAQIANDVNELRNAATSAQLEAVDLHSLLGI
;
A
#
# COMPACT_ATOMS: atom_id res chain seq x y z
N MET A 1 30.01 42.65 -52.82
CA MET A 1 31.01 42.23 -53.90
C MET A 1 30.71 43.03 -55.12
N ARG A 2 31.50 44.09 -55.44
CA ARG A 2 31.47 44.84 -56.73
C ARG A 2 32.47 44.14 -57.66
N LEU A 3 31.99 43.71 -58.81
CA LEU A 3 32.79 43.30 -59.94
C LEU A 3 33.66 44.50 -60.35
N ILE A 4 34.96 44.36 -60.21
CA ILE A 4 35.95 45.29 -60.82
C ILE A 4 36.55 44.52 -62.00
N GLU A 5 36.51 45.14 -63.18
CA GLU A 5 36.97 44.65 -64.46
C GLU A 5 38.45 44.23 -64.47
N ALA A 6 38.68 43.15 -65.14
CA ALA A 6 40.03 42.66 -65.40
C ALA A 6 40.84 43.67 -66.23
N ASN A 7 41.81 44.25 -65.65
CA ASN A 7 43.10 44.56 -66.25
C ASN A 7 44.00 45.34 -65.23
N SER A 8 44.71 44.62 -64.39
CA SER A 8 46.09 44.90 -63.95
C SER A 8 46.42 43.92 -62.79
N ILE A 9 47.11 42.88 -63.18
CA ILE A 9 47.71 41.95 -62.25
C ILE A 9 48.87 42.68 -61.57
N GLN A 10 48.64 43.45 -60.55
CA GLN A 10 49.61 43.70 -59.52
C GLN A 10 49.57 42.50 -58.53
N GLN A 11 50.69 41.73 -58.50
CA GLN A 11 50.92 40.74 -57.45
C GLN A 11 50.84 41.48 -56.11
N ILE A 12 49.69 41.38 -55.50
CA ILE A 12 49.57 41.65 -54.03
C ILE A 12 50.13 40.39 -53.37
N GLU A 13 51.39 40.48 -52.91
CA GLU A 13 51.93 39.49 -51.95
C GLU A 13 51.04 39.54 -50.72
N TYR A 14 50.11 38.60 -50.60
CA TYR A 14 49.42 38.39 -49.35
C TYR A 14 50.46 37.91 -48.33
N ALA A 15 50.78 38.77 -47.35
CA ALA A 15 51.57 38.31 -46.17
C ALA A 15 50.80 37.13 -45.57
N PRO A 16 51.52 36.03 -45.22
CA PRO A 16 50.85 34.89 -44.60
C PRO A 16 50.18 35.33 -43.31
N LEU A 17 48.92 34.96 -43.13
CA LEU A 17 48.15 35.27 -41.92
C LEU A 17 48.94 34.85 -40.68
N THR A 18 48.99 35.70 -39.69
CA THR A 18 49.57 35.35 -38.37
C THR A 18 48.78 34.18 -37.73
N PRO A 19 49.37 33.42 -36.83
CA PRO A 19 48.63 32.34 -36.12
C PRO A 19 47.35 32.81 -35.47
N SER A 20 47.32 34.02 -34.91
CA SER A 20 46.12 34.64 -34.35
C SER A 20 45.01 34.89 -35.36
N GLU A 21 45.38 35.43 -36.55
CA GLU A 21 44.41 35.67 -37.65
C GLU A 21 43.90 34.37 -38.25
N GLN A 22 44.71 33.32 -38.32
CA GLN A 22 44.28 31.99 -38.77
C GLN A 22 43.27 31.37 -37.78
N VAL A 23 43.53 31.47 -36.46
CA VAL A 23 42.55 31.01 -35.44
C VAL A 23 41.23 31.76 -35.54
N LEU A 24 41.28 33.09 -35.66
CA LEU A 24 40.05 33.88 -35.77
C LEU A 24 39.22 33.50 -37.00
N ALA A 25 39.87 33.27 -38.14
CA ALA A 25 39.23 32.77 -39.36
C ALA A 25 38.60 31.37 -39.18
N SER A 26 39.33 30.45 -38.53
CA SER A 26 38.83 29.11 -38.19
C SER A 26 37.61 29.16 -37.24
N CYS A 27 37.66 30.05 -36.24
CA CYS A 27 36.53 30.27 -35.33
C CYS A 27 35.30 30.83 -36.03
N ALA A 28 35.51 31.75 -36.99
CA ALA A 28 34.41 32.29 -37.77
C ALA A 28 33.72 31.20 -38.62
N ILE A 29 34.47 30.35 -39.29
CA ILE A 29 33.95 29.20 -40.04
C ILE A 29 33.24 28.24 -39.10
N ALA A 30 33.83 27.90 -37.98
CA ALA A 30 33.21 26.99 -37.01
C ALA A 30 31.89 27.49 -36.46
N ARG A 31 31.74 28.82 -36.21
CA ARG A 31 30.51 29.44 -35.80
C ARG A 31 29.45 29.42 -36.89
N GLU A 32 29.82 29.68 -38.15
CA GLU A 32 28.89 29.55 -39.30
C GLU A 32 28.32 28.12 -39.39
N LYS A 33 29.19 27.10 -39.21
CA LYS A 33 28.76 25.69 -39.24
C LYS A 33 27.89 25.33 -38.03
N LEU A 34 28.20 25.89 -36.87
CA LEU A 34 27.38 25.69 -35.66
C LEU A 34 25.97 26.30 -35.87
N GLU A 35 25.84 27.47 -36.46
CA GLU A 35 24.53 28.08 -36.77
C GLU A 35 23.72 27.22 -37.78
N LEU A 36 24.38 26.49 -38.66
CA LEU A 36 23.75 25.52 -39.55
C LEU A 36 23.45 24.17 -38.91
N GLY A 37 23.91 23.97 -37.63
CA GLY A 37 23.78 22.71 -36.90
C GLY A 37 24.71 21.58 -37.36
N ASP A 38 25.74 21.94 -38.15
CA ASP A 38 26.78 21.02 -38.62
C ASP A 38 27.98 21.04 -37.66
N TYR A 39 27.82 20.36 -36.52
CA TYR A 39 28.81 20.35 -35.44
C TYR A 39 30.14 19.68 -35.85
N ASP A 40 30.08 18.65 -36.67
CA ASP A 40 31.26 17.93 -37.16
C ASP A 40 32.09 18.80 -38.08
N ALA A 41 31.47 19.52 -39.00
CA ALA A 41 32.20 20.50 -39.83
C ALA A 41 32.76 21.66 -38.97
N GLY A 42 32.01 22.09 -37.94
CA GLY A 42 32.52 23.06 -36.96
C GLY A 42 33.78 22.59 -36.23
N CYS A 43 33.82 21.35 -35.75
CA CYS A 43 35.01 20.76 -35.16
C CYS A 43 36.16 20.63 -36.15
N ASN A 44 35.87 20.20 -37.38
CA ASN A 44 36.90 20.07 -38.43
C ASN A 44 37.55 21.42 -38.75
N ALA A 45 36.83 22.53 -38.71
CA ALA A 45 37.37 23.87 -38.92
C ALA A 45 38.38 24.25 -37.78
N LEU A 46 38.20 23.77 -36.57
CA LEU A 46 39.09 24.04 -35.45
C LEU A 46 40.20 23.00 -35.27
N ARG A 47 40.20 21.90 -36.06
CA ARG A 47 41.16 20.77 -35.90
C ARG A 47 42.63 21.12 -35.82
N PRO A 48 43.18 22.15 -36.48
CA PRO A 48 44.56 22.58 -36.29
C PRO A 48 44.87 23.07 -34.87
N TRP A 49 43.87 23.59 -34.19
CA TRP A 49 44.01 24.29 -32.89
C TRP A 49 43.36 23.54 -31.74
N TRP A 50 42.36 22.69 -32.04
CA TRP A 50 41.57 21.99 -31.03
C TRP A 50 41.02 20.66 -31.54
N ASN A 51 41.05 19.64 -30.68
CA ASN A 51 40.29 18.39 -30.81
C ASN A 51 39.32 18.27 -29.63
N LEU A 52 38.23 17.55 -29.82
CA LEU A 52 37.22 17.30 -28.79
C LEU A 52 37.89 16.63 -27.55
N SER A 53 37.52 17.06 -26.37
CA SER A 53 38.07 16.62 -25.06
C SER A 53 39.56 16.93 -24.80
N GLU A 54 40.19 17.79 -25.63
CA GLU A 54 41.51 18.31 -25.40
C GLU A 54 41.45 19.82 -25.08
N TRP A 55 42.47 20.31 -24.34
CA TRP A 55 42.59 21.76 -24.13
C TRP A 55 43.11 22.40 -25.43
N PRO A 56 42.48 23.52 -25.89
CA PRO A 56 42.90 24.18 -27.12
C PRO A 56 44.33 24.69 -27.06
N ARG A 57 45.03 24.59 -28.18
CA ARG A 57 46.41 25.07 -28.33
C ARG A 57 46.42 26.58 -28.49
N HIS A 58 46.51 27.33 -27.40
CA HIS A 58 46.40 28.76 -27.36
C HIS A 58 47.76 29.48 -27.07
N HIS A 59 48.83 28.74 -26.82
CA HIS A 59 50.15 29.31 -26.55
C HIS A 59 50.67 30.05 -27.78
N GLY A 60 51.11 31.32 -27.60
CA GLY A 60 51.63 32.17 -28.68
C GLY A 60 50.55 32.91 -29.48
N LEU A 61 49.26 32.77 -29.14
CA LEU A 61 48.19 33.58 -29.68
C LEU A 61 48.02 34.89 -28.92
N SER A 62 47.41 35.86 -29.52
CA SER A 62 46.90 37.04 -28.81
C SER A 62 45.82 36.61 -27.82
N ASN A 63 45.63 37.35 -26.71
CA ASN A 63 44.59 37.06 -25.74
C ASN A 63 43.19 37.04 -26.38
N GLU A 64 42.94 37.89 -27.38
CA GLU A 64 41.69 37.93 -28.12
C GLU A 64 41.47 36.64 -28.95
N ALA A 65 42.46 36.20 -29.72
CA ALA A 65 42.41 35.00 -30.52
C ALA A 65 42.30 33.73 -29.62
N ALA A 66 42.98 33.72 -28.49
CA ALA A 66 42.87 32.65 -27.49
C ALA A 66 41.44 32.60 -26.88
N ALA A 67 40.87 33.75 -26.51
CA ALA A 67 39.52 33.84 -25.96
C ALA A 67 38.46 33.36 -26.98
N GLU A 68 38.60 33.76 -28.23
CA GLU A 68 37.69 33.34 -29.32
C GLU A 68 37.78 31.83 -29.58
N LEU A 69 38.97 31.25 -29.54
CA LEU A 69 39.18 29.82 -29.66
C LEU A 69 38.50 29.06 -28.52
N LEU A 70 38.71 29.51 -27.27
CA LEU A 70 38.09 28.92 -26.11
C LEU A 70 36.56 29.02 -26.12
N LEU A 71 36.02 30.19 -26.50
CA LEU A 71 34.56 30.38 -26.63
C LEU A 71 33.98 29.43 -27.66
N THR A 72 34.59 29.38 -28.87
CA THR A 72 34.03 28.56 -29.96
C THR A 72 34.16 27.07 -29.66
N ALA A 73 35.30 26.62 -29.11
CA ALA A 73 35.51 25.25 -28.69
C ALA A 73 34.57 24.85 -27.52
N GLY A 74 34.40 25.73 -26.54
CA GLY A 74 33.48 25.51 -25.41
C GLY A 74 32.04 25.41 -25.86
N THR A 75 31.57 26.26 -26.78
CA THR A 75 30.22 26.23 -27.33
C THR A 75 29.98 24.93 -28.12
N LEU A 76 30.89 24.54 -29.01
CA LEU A 76 30.82 23.27 -29.75
C LEU A 76 30.83 22.07 -28.82
N SER A 77 31.72 22.02 -27.83
CA SER A 77 31.76 20.95 -26.82
C SER A 77 30.43 20.81 -26.11
N GLY A 78 29.81 21.90 -25.68
CA GLY A 78 28.53 21.90 -24.97
C GLY A 78 27.37 21.40 -25.83
N TRP A 79 27.36 21.72 -27.11
CA TRP A 79 26.35 21.22 -28.04
C TRP A 79 26.54 19.74 -28.38
N ILE A 80 27.79 19.29 -28.58
CA ILE A 80 28.10 17.87 -28.84
C ILE A 80 27.81 17.04 -27.60
N ALA A 81 28.15 17.51 -26.41
CA ALA A 81 27.81 16.83 -25.15
C ALA A 81 26.31 16.66 -24.95
N SER A 82 25.53 17.66 -25.38
CA SER A 82 24.06 17.60 -25.36
C SER A 82 23.49 16.57 -26.35
N THR A 83 24.05 16.46 -27.53
CA THR A 83 23.57 15.53 -28.59
C THR A 83 24.04 14.08 -28.33
N ARG A 84 25.22 13.86 -27.76
CA ARG A 84 25.81 12.52 -27.55
C ARG A 84 25.63 12.00 -26.11
N GLN A 85 25.08 12.79 -25.20
CA GLN A 85 24.84 12.46 -23.80
C GLN A 85 26.04 11.80 -23.07
N VAL A 86 27.26 12.26 -23.37
CA VAL A 86 28.47 11.74 -22.72
C VAL A 86 28.67 12.45 -21.38
N ASN A 87 28.67 11.69 -20.28
CA ASN A 87 28.90 12.22 -18.94
C ASN A 87 30.32 12.85 -18.84
N GLY A 88 30.40 14.09 -18.31
CA GLY A 88 31.62 14.82 -18.08
C GLY A 88 31.95 15.87 -19.18
N ASP A 89 31.36 15.81 -20.36
CA ASP A 89 31.62 16.75 -21.46
C ASP A 89 31.07 18.16 -21.19
N GLN A 90 30.00 18.29 -20.36
CA GLN A 90 29.47 19.58 -19.95
C GLN A 90 30.41 20.33 -19.01
N GLU A 91 31.06 19.64 -18.05
CA GLU A 91 32.08 20.23 -17.17
C GLU A 91 33.26 20.77 -17.98
N TRP A 92 33.68 20.04 -19.03
CA TRP A 92 34.69 20.45 -19.95
C TRP A 92 34.31 21.71 -20.72
N SER A 93 33.12 21.78 -21.26
CA SER A 93 32.56 22.97 -21.91
C SER A 93 32.57 24.19 -20.96
N GLN A 94 32.13 23.99 -19.70
CA GLN A 94 32.14 25.05 -18.68
C GLN A 94 33.58 25.56 -18.41
N ALA A 95 34.56 24.66 -18.32
CA ALA A 95 35.95 25.06 -18.09
C ALA A 95 36.49 25.93 -19.24
N LEU A 96 36.22 25.55 -20.51
CA LEU A 96 36.58 26.33 -21.67
C LEU A 96 35.88 27.70 -21.72
N LEU A 97 34.58 27.74 -21.46
CA LEU A 97 33.82 28.99 -21.45
C LEU A 97 34.25 29.93 -20.34
N ASN A 98 34.55 29.43 -19.15
CA ASN A 98 35.07 30.24 -18.06
C ASN A 98 36.43 30.82 -18.42
N GLY A 99 37.29 30.03 -19.08
CA GLY A 99 38.58 30.50 -19.60
C GLY A 99 38.41 31.63 -20.65
N ALA A 100 37.44 31.47 -21.56
CA ALA A 100 37.11 32.51 -22.56
C ALA A 100 36.65 33.80 -21.91
N ILE A 101 35.69 33.70 -20.95
CA ILE A 101 35.15 34.85 -20.22
C ILE A 101 36.27 35.62 -19.52
N ALA A 102 37.16 34.93 -18.81
CA ALA A 102 38.26 35.57 -18.08
C ALA A 102 39.23 36.30 -19.03
N LEU A 103 39.54 35.74 -20.20
CA LEU A 103 40.39 36.39 -21.20
C LEU A 103 39.71 37.62 -21.84
N PHE A 104 38.40 37.51 -22.17
CA PHE A 104 37.67 38.67 -22.70
C PHE A 104 37.56 39.82 -21.69
N GLU A 105 37.41 39.50 -20.39
CA GLU A 105 37.43 40.50 -19.32
C GLU A 105 38.79 41.22 -19.24
N GLN A 106 39.90 40.47 -19.37
CA GLN A 106 41.26 41.04 -19.38
C GLN A 106 41.49 41.99 -20.54
N VAL A 107 40.94 41.67 -21.72
CA VAL A 107 41.05 42.54 -22.91
C VAL A 107 39.91 43.58 -23.01
N GLN A 108 39.11 43.72 -21.98
CA GLN A 108 37.99 44.66 -21.85
C GLN A 108 36.91 44.53 -22.96
N GLN A 109 36.69 43.32 -23.46
CA GLN A 109 35.65 43.01 -24.45
C GLN A 109 34.38 42.52 -23.71
N ALA A 110 33.64 43.42 -23.07
CA ALA A 110 32.49 43.12 -22.25
C ALA A 110 31.39 42.38 -23.01
N SER A 111 31.13 42.69 -24.26
CA SER A 111 30.12 42.04 -25.12
C SER A 111 30.49 40.57 -25.37
N ARG A 112 31.73 40.28 -25.68
CA ARG A 112 32.23 38.89 -25.90
C ARG A 112 32.22 38.08 -24.60
N ALA A 113 32.53 38.72 -23.48
CA ALA A 113 32.43 38.07 -22.16
C ALA A 113 30.96 37.74 -21.84
N ALA A 114 30.03 38.62 -22.19
CA ALA A 114 28.59 38.36 -22.03
C ALA A 114 28.11 37.20 -22.91
N GLU A 115 28.58 37.09 -24.15
CA GLU A 115 28.30 35.94 -25.03
C GLU A 115 28.80 34.63 -24.41
N GLY A 116 30.03 34.65 -23.88
CA GLY A 116 30.55 33.49 -23.12
C GLY A 116 29.69 33.09 -21.92
N ARG A 117 29.16 34.08 -21.16
CA ARG A 117 28.22 33.84 -20.06
C ARG A 117 26.88 33.27 -20.55
N ILE A 118 26.35 33.72 -21.70
CA ILE A 118 25.12 33.19 -22.29
C ILE A 118 25.31 31.72 -22.66
N GLU A 119 26.45 31.33 -23.24
CA GLU A 119 26.76 29.95 -23.58
C GLU A 119 26.97 29.10 -22.31
N LEU A 120 27.69 29.63 -21.31
CA LEU A 120 27.88 28.97 -20.01
C LEU A 120 26.54 28.70 -19.28
N ALA A 121 25.62 29.65 -19.32
CA ALA A 121 24.29 29.47 -18.79
C ALA A 121 23.53 28.36 -19.49
N GLY A 122 23.79 28.14 -20.79
CA GLY A 122 23.28 27.01 -21.54
C GLY A 122 23.78 25.66 -21.02
N CYS A 123 25.04 25.57 -20.55
CA CYS A 123 25.59 24.37 -19.90
C CYS A 123 24.86 24.10 -18.59
N TYR A 124 24.73 25.09 -17.71
CA TYR A 124 24.00 24.98 -16.44
C TYR A 124 22.53 24.56 -16.64
N TYR A 125 21.87 25.12 -17.64
CA TYR A 125 20.51 24.75 -18.02
C TYR A 125 20.39 23.25 -18.36
N ARG A 126 21.32 22.72 -19.17
CA ARG A 126 21.34 21.30 -19.56
C ARG A 126 21.60 20.35 -18.39
N GLU A 127 22.29 20.80 -17.34
CA GLU A 127 22.49 20.09 -16.10
C GLU A 127 21.33 20.23 -15.09
N GLY A 128 20.29 20.99 -15.44
CA GLY A 128 19.17 21.26 -14.54
C GLY A 128 19.46 22.29 -13.45
N LEU A 129 20.61 22.96 -13.49
CA LEU A 129 21.02 23.99 -12.53
C LEU A 129 20.38 25.35 -12.86
N PHE A 130 19.05 25.40 -12.83
CA PHE A 130 18.26 26.54 -13.31
C PHE A 130 18.56 27.85 -12.58
N ASP A 131 18.81 27.82 -11.26
CA ASP A 131 19.12 29.05 -10.50
C ASP A 131 20.47 29.62 -10.88
N LEU A 132 21.47 28.77 -11.13
CA LEU A 132 22.80 29.19 -11.58
C LEU A 132 22.74 29.72 -13.01
N SER A 133 22.02 29.05 -13.90
CA SER A 133 21.79 29.52 -15.26
C SER A 133 21.11 30.88 -15.27
N ARG A 134 20.07 31.09 -14.47
CA ARG A 134 19.35 32.38 -14.32
C ARG A 134 20.28 33.49 -13.83
N ALA A 135 21.08 33.22 -12.79
CA ALA A 135 22.01 34.19 -12.24
C ALA A 135 23.06 34.63 -13.28
N THR A 136 23.59 33.66 -14.04
CA THR A 136 24.58 33.90 -15.10
C THR A 136 24.00 34.69 -16.26
N LEU A 137 22.77 34.38 -16.73
CA LEU A 137 22.07 35.19 -17.76
C LEU A 137 21.76 36.61 -17.31
N ARG A 138 21.30 36.80 -16.09
CA ARG A 138 21.10 38.15 -15.53
C ARG A 138 22.41 38.93 -15.42
N SER A 139 23.52 38.27 -15.13
CA SER A 139 24.85 38.88 -15.14
C SER A 139 25.25 39.31 -16.55
N ALA A 140 25.05 38.45 -17.56
CA ALA A 140 25.28 38.79 -18.97
C ALA A 140 24.46 39.98 -19.41
N LEU A 141 23.14 39.98 -19.14
CA LEU A 141 22.24 41.09 -19.51
C LEU A 141 22.66 42.44 -18.92
N ARG A 142 23.17 42.48 -17.68
CA ARG A 142 23.67 43.71 -17.04
C ARG A 142 24.93 44.28 -17.68
N SER A 143 25.73 43.44 -18.35
CA SER A 143 26.97 43.87 -19.00
C SER A 143 26.82 44.24 -20.46
N LEU A 144 25.64 44.01 -21.08
CA LEU A 144 25.33 44.38 -22.45
C LEU A 144 24.81 45.80 -22.58
N SER A 145 25.33 46.58 -23.55
CA SER A 145 24.87 47.89 -23.89
C SER A 145 23.53 47.89 -24.66
N GLU A 146 22.84 49.03 -24.72
CA GLU A 146 21.57 49.17 -25.47
C GLU A 146 21.69 48.85 -26.97
N ASP A 147 22.86 49.03 -27.55
CA ASP A 147 23.11 48.75 -28.96
C ASP A 147 23.31 47.27 -29.27
N GLU A 148 23.61 46.43 -28.27
CA GLU A 148 23.84 44.96 -28.39
C GLU A 148 22.54 44.16 -28.36
N ARG A 149 21.55 44.61 -29.14
CA ARG A 149 20.17 44.08 -29.17
C ARG A 149 20.11 42.59 -29.48
N GLU A 150 20.94 42.09 -30.40
CA GLU A 150 21.00 40.70 -30.82
C GLU A 150 21.30 39.80 -29.62
N LEU A 151 22.40 40.10 -28.90
CA LEU A 151 22.82 39.30 -27.71
C LEU A 151 21.83 39.45 -26.55
N LYS A 152 21.23 40.63 -26.34
CA LYS A 152 20.18 40.82 -25.33
C LYS A 152 18.97 39.91 -25.59
N VAL A 153 18.48 39.89 -26.82
CA VAL A 153 17.33 39.04 -27.20
C VAL A 153 17.68 37.56 -27.03
N LEU A 154 18.88 37.12 -27.46
CA LEU A 154 19.30 35.76 -27.26
C LEU A 154 19.42 35.35 -25.77
N ALA A 155 19.95 36.26 -24.94
CA ALA A 155 20.01 36.04 -23.49
C ALA A 155 18.61 35.93 -22.87
N LEU A 156 17.66 36.79 -23.28
CA LEU A 156 16.26 36.76 -22.81
C LEU A 156 15.53 35.49 -23.29
N ILE A 157 15.73 35.06 -24.55
CA ILE A 157 15.18 33.78 -25.04
C ILE A 157 15.67 32.60 -24.14
N ARG A 158 16.97 32.55 -23.86
CA ARG A 158 17.51 31.48 -22.96
C ARG A 158 16.97 31.63 -21.54
N LEU A 159 16.83 32.86 -21.01
CA LEU A 159 16.24 33.08 -19.70
C LEU A 159 14.78 32.58 -19.64
N ALA A 160 14.02 32.85 -20.68
CA ALA A 160 12.65 32.35 -20.80
C ALA A 160 12.60 30.80 -20.83
N SER A 161 13.50 30.17 -21.58
CA SER A 161 13.63 28.71 -21.57
C SER A 161 13.95 28.17 -20.17
N VAL A 162 14.84 28.83 -19.41
CA VAL A 162 15.14 28.46 -18.02
C VAL A 162 13.92 28.61 -17.11
N GLU A 163 13.19 29.73 -17.19
CA GLU A 163 11.98 29.93 -16.39
C GLU A 163 10.88 28.93 -16.74
N ARG A 164 10.72 28.61 -18.04
CA ARG A 164 9.76 27.63 -18.52
C ARG A 164 10.05 26.22 -17.95
N HIS A 165 11.30 25.77 -18.01
CA HIS A 165 11.68 24.46 -17.46
C HIS A 165 11.69 24.44 -15.92
N ALA A 166 11.82 25.60 -15.28
CA ALA A 166 11.60 25.75 -13.85
C ALA A 166 10.10 25.83 -13.47
N ALA A 167 9.19 25.50 -14.40
CA ALA A 167 7.75 25.58 -14.27
C ALA A 167 7.21 26.98 -13.93
N ARG A 168 7.95 28.07 -14.24
CA ARG A 168 7.55 29.47 -14.06
C ARG A 168 7.07 30.05 -15.39
N LEU A 169 5.97 29.50 -15.91
CA LEU A 169 5.51 29.79 -17.27
C LEU A 169 5.15 31.26 -17.49
N HIS A 170 4.54 31.93 -16.51
CA HIS A 170 4.23 33.38 -16.60
C HIS A 170 5.49 34.24 -16.57
N ASP A 171 6.51 33.89 -15.79
CA ASP A 171 7.78 34.60 -15.79
C ASP A 171 8.47 34.43 -17.15
N ALA A 172 8.43 33.23 -17.74
CA ALA A 172 8.92 33.02 -19.09
C ALA A 172 8.20 33.89 -20.12
N LEU A 173 6.87 33.98 -20.05
CA LEU A 173 6.08 34.82 -20.96
C LEU A 173 6.42 36.30 -20.80
N ASN A 174 6.64 36.78 -19.57
CA ASN A 174 7.05 38.15 -19.29
C ASN A 174 8.41 38.47 -19.90
N VAL A 175 9.39 37.56 -19.71
CA VAL A 175 10.74 37.72 -20.30
C VAL A 175 10.70 37.71 -21.82
N LEU A 176 9.86 36.89 -22.45
CA LEU A 176 9.69 36.87 -23.90
C LEU A 176 9.03 38.15 -24.40
N THR A 177 8.10 38.71 -23.64
CA THR A 177 7.47 39.99 -23.96
C THR A 177 8.48 41.17 -23.94
N GLU A 178 9.41 41.16 -22.95
CA GLU A 178 10.53 42.08 -22.90
C GLU A 178 11.44 41.90 -24.12
N ALA A 179 11.79 40.65 -24.48
CA ALA A 179 12.59 40.35 -25.66
C ALA A 179 11.94 40.83 -26.95
N ALA A 180 10.63 40.70 -27.10
CA ALA A 180 9.88 41.11 -28.27
C ALA A 180 9.93 42.64 -28.48
N ALA A 181 9.94 43.45 -27.41
CA ALA A 181 10.00 44.90 -27.46
C ALA A 181 11.29 45.40 -28.13
N ILE A 182 12.39 44.66 -28.06
CA ILE A 182 13.69 45.01 -28.64
C ILE A 182 14.06 44.22 -29.90
N ALA A 183 13.30 43.15 -30.22
CA ALA A 183 13.63 42.23 -31.31
C ALA A 183 13.36 42.78 -32.72
N ALA A 184 12.63 43.88 -32.88
CA ALA A 184 12.22 44.37 -34.18
C ALA A 184 13.39 44.63 -35.17
N THR A 185 14.55 44.97 -34.65
CA THR A 185 15.77 45.28 -35.43
C THR A 185 16.78 44.13 -35.44
N THR A 186 16.49 42.97 -34.82
CA THR A 186 17.39 41.82 -34.81
C THR A 186 17.29 40.96 -36.10
N GLY A 187 18.25 40.10 -36.33
CA GLY A 187 18.25 39.18 -37.44
C GLY A 187 17.05 38.24 -37.52
N ALA A 188 16.76 37.70 -38.73
CA ALA A 188 15.66 36.75 -38.88
C ALA A 188 15.85 35.46 -38.05
N TRP A 189 17.10 35.00 -37.85
CA TRP A 189 17.44 33.91 -36.99
C TRP A 189 16.93 34.10 -35.54
N THR A 190 17.30 35.22 -34.93
CA THR A 190 16.94 35.55 -33.54
C THR A 190 15.43 35.70 -33.38
N ARG A 191 14.77 36.35 -34.37
CA ARG A 191 13.30 36.47 -34.38
C ARG A 191 12.61 35.10 -34.51
N GLY A 192 13.10 34.23 -35.40
CA GLY A 192 12.57 32.88 -35.52
C GLY A 192 12.66 32.11 -34.21
N ARG A 193 13.80 32.16 -33.54
CA ARG A 193 13.96 31.57 -32.20
C ARG A 193 13.03 32.15 -31.14
N LEU A 194 12.88 33.49 -31.11
CA LEU A 194 11.98 34.19 -30.21
C LEU A 194 10.53 33.70 -30.36
N HIS A 195 10.04 33.64 -31.61
CA HIS A 195 8.69 33.16 -31.89
C HIS A 195 8.52 31.69 -31.57
N THR A 196 9.53 30.84 -31.77
CA THR A 196 9.50 29.42 -31.38
C THR A 196 9.34 29.27 -29.88
N GLU A 197 10.13 30.02 -29.08
CA GLU A 197 10.04 29.97 -27.61
C GLU A 197 8.71 30.52 -27.08
N PHE A 198 8.18 31.63 -27.70
CA PHE A 198 6.82 32.10 -27.41
C PHE A 198 5.78 30.98 -27.63
N ALA A 199 5.81 30.35 -28.80
CA ALA A 199 4.86 29.32 -29.15
C ALA A 199 4.90 28.16 -28.17
N THR A 200 6.12 27.69 -27.79
CA THR A 200 6.31 26.63 -26.84
C THR A 200 5.81 26.99 -25.44
N THR A 201 6.15 28.20 -24.96
CA THR A 201 5.69 28.67 -23.63
C THR A 201 4.16 28.83 -23.60
N LEU A 202 3.56 29.41 -24.65
CA LEU A 202 2.11 29.55 -24.76
C LEU A 202 1.39 28.20 -24.86
N LYS A 203 1.96 27.20 -25.55
CA LYS A 203 1.44 25.84 -25.60
C LYS A 203 1.41 25.22 -24.19
N GLU A 204 2.50 25.35 -23.43
CA GLU A 204 2.58 24.82 -22.07
C GLU A 204 1.62 25.53 -21.10
N LEU A 205 1.46 26.86 -21.23
CA LEU A 205 0.42 27.61 -20.49
C LEU A 205 -0.99 27.11 -20.84
N GLY A 206 -1.28 26.91 -22.10
CA GLY A 206 -2.56 26.39 -22.57
C GLY A 206 -2.89 25.02 -21.99
N ILE A 207 -1.87 24.14 -21.85
CA ILE A 207 -2.01 22.84 -21.19
C ILE A 207 -2.19 23.01 -19.68
N ALA A 208 -1.39 23.87 -19.03
CA ALA A 208 -1.41 24.03 -17.58
C ALA A 208 -2.70 24.68 -17.07
N GLU A 209 -3.25 25.66 -17.79
CA GLU A 209 -4.42 26.43 -17.39
C GLU A 209 -5.70 25.99 -18.10
N ASN A 210 -5.58 25.07 -19.07
CA ASN A 210 -6.68 24.60 -19.91
C ASN A 210 -7.40 25.74 -20.67
N GLU A 211 -6.63 26.75 -21.15
CA GLU A 211 -7.17 27.90 -21.87
C GLU A 211 -6.84 27.89 -23.36
N ILE A 212 -7.87 27.87 -24.21
CA ILE A 212 -7.75 27.80 -25.67
C ILE A 212 -7.02 29.02 -26.25
N GLN A 213 -7.15 30.17 -25.66
CA GLN A 213 -6.54 31.44 -26.14
C GLN A 213 -5.01 31.34 -26.26
N TYR A 214 -4.37 30.61 -25.37
CA TYR A 214 -2.91 30.40 -25.44
C TYR A 214 -2.52 29.53 -26.65
N PHE A 215 -3.32 28.53 -26.97
CA PHE A 215 -3.06 27.67 -28.14
C PHE A 215 -3.21 28.43 -29.46
N ASP A 216 -4.23 29.30 -29.58
CA ASP A 216 -4.42 30.11 -30.78
C ASP A 216 -3.25 31.11 -30.97
N ARG A 217 -2.77 31.71 -29.89
CA ARG A 217 -1.57 32.57 -29.91
C ARG A 217 -0.32 31.78 -30.26
N ALA A 218 -0.17 30.55 -29.72
CA ALA A 218 0.97 29.69 -30.05
C ALA A 218 1.02 29.33 -31.55
N LEU A 219 -0.13 29.06 -32.18
CA LEU A 219 -0.21 28.81 -33.63
C LEU A 219 0.29 30.01 -34.44
N VAL A 220 -0.09 31.22 -34.08
CA VAL A 220 0.41 32.44 -34.73
C VAL A 220 1.94 32.55 -34.60
N HIS A 221 2.47 32.31 -33.43
CA HIS A 221 3.91 32.39 -33.20
C HIS A 221 4.68 31.28 -33.96
N TYR A 222 4.16 30.03 -34.07
CA TYR A 222 4.78 29.03 -34.96
C TYR A 222 4.77 29.45 -36.41
N GLN A 223 3.71 30.11 -36.91
CA GLN A 223 3.66 30.66 -38.28
C GLN A 223 4.73 31.74 -38.49
N GLU A 224 4.89 32.65 -37.53
CA GLU A 224 5.91 33.68 -37.59
C GLU A 224 7.33 33.08 -37.55
N ALA A 225 7.56 32.11 -36.69
CA ALA A 225 8.84 31.41 -36.62
C ALA A 225 9.19 30.75 -37.97
N PHE A 226 8.21 30.07 -38.57
CA PHE A 226 8.35 29.45 -39.88
C PHE A 226 8.80 30.48 -40.96
N LEU A 227 8.10 31.62 -41.08
CA LEU A 227 8.43 32.67 -42.07
C LEU A 227 9.85 33.21 -41.86
N HIS A 228 10.30 33.37 -40.63
CA HIS A 228 11.65 33.86 -40.32
C HIS A 228 12.73 32.83 -40.73
N PHE A 229 12.55 31.56 -40.42
CA PHE A 229 13.52 30.53 -40.77
C PHE A 229 13.52 30.19 -42.26
N GLU A 230 12.35 30.21 -42.93
CA GLU A 230 12.26 30.05 -44.39
C GLU A 230 13.03 31.15 -45.12
N LYS A 231 12.88 32.42 -44.66
CA LYS A 231 13.57 33.58 -45.24
C LYS A 231 15.09 33.45 -45.28
N ILE A 232 15.69 32.79 -44.30
CA ILE A 232 17.14 32.58 -44.20
C ILE A 232 17.57 31.24 -44.79
N GLY A 233 16.63 30.42 -45.24
CA GLY A 233 16.91 29.11 -45.83
C GLY A 233 17.33 28.04 -44.81
N ASN A 234 17.02 28.25 -43.51
CA ASN A 234 17.38 27.25 -42.49
C ASN A 234 16.32 26.15 -42.40
N LEU A 235 16.43 25.18 -43.29
CA LEU A 235 15.46 24.09 -43.49
C LEU A 235 15.32 23.21 -42.24
N ARG A 236 16.39 23.05 -41.43
CA ARG A 236 16.34 22.24 -40.17
C ARG A 236 15.39 22.87 -39.15
N PHE A 237 15.46 24.19 -38.95
CA PHE A 237 14.53 24.89 -38.02
C PHE A 237 13.14 25.02 -38.61
N VAL A 238 12.99 25.12 -39.93
CA VAL A 238 11.69 25.02 -40.60
C VAL A 238 11.03 23.69 -40.24
N ALA A 239 11.75 22.58 -40.44
CA ALA A 239 11.26 21.23 -40.13
C ALA A 239 10.88 21.07 -38.64
N ALA A 240 11.70 21.59 -37.72
CA ALA A 240 11.42 21.58 -36.28
C ALA A 240 10.15 22.35 -35.92
N VAL A 241 9.96 23.55 -36.52
CA VAL A 241 8.74 24.36 -36.33
C VAL A 241 7.52 23.65 -36.88
N GLU A 242 7.62 23.04 -38.06
CA GLU A 242 6.54 22.27 -38.68
C GLU A 242 6.14 21.07 -37.78
N ASN A 243 7.10 20.35 -37.21
CA ASN A 243 6.82 19.28 -36.25
C ASN A 243 6.08 19.80 -35.01
N ASN A 244 6.58 20.87 -34.42
CA ASN A 244 5.97 21.46 -33.22
C ASN A 244 4.57 22.01 -33.48
N HIS A 245 4.36 22.62 -34.66
CA HIS A 245 3.05 23.11 -35.13
C HIS A 245 2.08 21.92 -35.30
N GLY A 246 2.54 20.85 -35.98
CA GLY A 246 1.79 19.61 -36.15
C GLY A 246 1.40 18.96 -34.83
N TYR A 247 2.32 18.93 -33.87
CA TYR A 247 2.04 18.42 -32.51
C TYR A 247 0.98 19.28 -31.77
N LEU A 248 1.05 20.61 -31.89
CA LEU A 248 0.04 21.49 -31.31
C LEU A 248 -1.34 21.27 -31.93
N LEU A 249 -1.42 21.11 -33.27
CA LEU A 249 -2.67 20.80 -33.97
C LEU A 249 -3.22 19.41 -33.55
N LEU A 250 -2.35 18.42 -33.33
CA LEU A 250 -2.74 17.12 -32.78
C LEU A 250 -3.36 17.26 -31.37
N THR A 251 -2.73 18.04 -30.50
CA THR A 251 -3.25 18.34 -29.16
C THR A 251 -4.65 18.99 -29.23
N LEU A 252 -4.87 19.86 -30.21
CA LEU A 252 -6.15 20.50 -30.48
C LEU A 252 -7.15 19.63 -31.26
N ARG A 253 -6.82 18.37 -31.52
CA ARG A 253 -7.65 17.43 -32.32
C ARG A 253 -7.93 17.89 -33.77
N ARG A 254 -7.10 18.79 -34.30
CA ARG A 254 -7.15 19.24 -35.70
C ARG A 254 -6.29 18.31 -36.58
N LEU A 255 -6.75 17.05 -36.75
CA LEU A 255 -5.92 15.93 -37.23
C LEU A 255 -5.41 16.10 -38.67
N ASP A 256 -6.22 16.66 -39.60
CA ASP A 256 -5.81 16.85 -40.99
C ASP A 256 -4.71 17.90 -41.12
N GLY A 257 -4.84 19.03 -40.39
CA GLY A 257 -3.79 20.02 -40.30
C GLY A 257 -2.50 19.47 -39.71
N ALA A 258 -2.61 18.71 -38.60
CA ALA A 258 -1.47 18.05 -37.97
C ALA A 258 -0.73 17.15 -38.96
N ARG A 259 -1.46 16.35 -39.71
CA ARG A 259 -0.88 15.46 -40.75
C ARG A 259 -0.08 16.22 -41.79
N THR A 260 -0.61 17.31 -42.30
CA THR A 260 0.06 18.10 -43.35
C THR A 260 1.39 18.65 -42.88
N HIS A 261 1.40 19.25 -41.65
CA HIS A 261 2.62 19.83 -41.09
C HIS A 261 3.65 18.74 -40.73
N LEU A 262 3.23 17.61 -40.16
CA LEU A 262 4.12 16.51 -39.79
C LEU A 262 4.73 15.83 -41.03
N GLN A 263 3.96 15.62 -42.12
CA GLN A 263 4.50 15.07 -43.34
C GLN A 263 5.56 15.97 -43.96
N ARG A 264 5.30 17.31 -43.98
CA ARG A 264 6.29 18.27 -44.44
C ARG A 264 7.56 18.29 -43.59
N ALA A 265 7.42 18.23 -42.26
CA ALA A 265 8.56 18.10 -41.35
C ALA A 265 9.39 16.85 -41.65
N ARG A 266 8.72 15.72 -41.88
CA ARG A 266 9.33 14.42 -42.19
C ARG A 266 10.13 14.45 -43.49
N GLU A 267 9.58 15.07 -44.53
CA GLU A 267 10.26 15.24 -45.81
C GLU A 267 11.52 16.10 -45.65
N LEU A 268 11.41 17.26 -44.98
CA LEU A 268 12.53 18.17 -44.79
C LEU A 268 13.66 17.53 -43.98
N PHE A 269 13.38 16.83 -42.86
CA PHE A 269 14.40 16.13 -42.12
C PHE A 269 15.04 14.98 -42.89
N SER A 270 14.25 14.27 -43.74
CA SER A 270 14.76 13.24 -44.62
C SER A 270 15.74 13.78 -45.66
N ASP A 271 15.41 14.92 -46.28
CA ASP A 271 16.25 15.58 -47.27
C ASP A 271 17.57 16.11 -46.66
N LEU A 272 17.53 16.48 -45.36
CA LEU A 272 18.68 16.90 -44.59
C LEU A 272 19.52 15.73 -44.05
N GLY A 273 19.07 14.48 -44.19
CA GLY A 273 19.71 13.31 -43.58
C GLY A 273 19.67 13.31 -42.07
N ASP A 274 18.73 14.05 -41.46
CA ASP A 274 18.58 14.16 -40.00
C ASP A 274 17.75 13.02 -39.45
N SER A 275 18.41 11.93 -39.05
CA SER A 275 17.76 10.74 -38.55
C SER A 275 17.02 11.01 -37.21
N VAL A 276 17.56 11.87 -36.35
CA VAL A 276 16.93 12.21 -35.07
C VAL A 276 15.64 13.01 -35.29
N GLY A 277 15.71 14.03 -36.17
CA GLY A 277 14.52 14.79 -36.56
C GLY A 277 13.46 13.91 -37.23
N CYS A 278 13.85 12.98 -38.09
CA CYS A 278 12.97 11.99 -38.67
C CYS A 278 12.26 11.15 -37.60
N ALA A 279 13.00 10.65 -36.62
CA ALA A 279 12.46 9.79 -35.56
C ALA A 279 11.47 10.56 -34.67
N GLN A 280 11.76 11.83 -34.31
CA GLN A 280 10.82 12.67 -33.58
C GLN A 280 9.50 12.87 -34.32
N VAL A 281 9.56 13.15 -35.63
CA VAL A 281 8.34 13.28 -36.46
C VAL A 281 7.59 11.96 -36.57
N ASP A 282 8.31 10.85 -36.78
CA ASP A 282 7.70 9.51 -36.89
C ASP A 282 7.01 9.11 -35.57
N GLU A 283 7.56 9.52 -34.39
CA GLU A 283 6.91 9.33 -33.08
C GLU A 283 5.63 10.19 -32.98
N THR A 284 5.68 11.49 -33.36
CA THR A 284 4.50 12.37 -33.37
C THR A 284 3.42 11.88 -34.37
N LEU A 285 3.84 11.36 -35.54
CA LEU A 285 2.93 10.72 -36.49
C LEU A 285 2.27 9.46 -35.89
N ALA A 286 2.99 8.69 -35.10
CA ALA A 286 2.40 7.54 -34.42
C ALA A 286 1.31 7.97 -33.42
N GLN A 287 1.52 9.05 -32.67
CA GLN A 287 0.48 9.64 -31.82
C GLN A 287 -0.72 10.16 -32.63
N LEU A 288 -0.48 10.78 -33.78
CA LEU A 288 -1.54 11.20 -34.70
C LEU A 288 -2.37 10.00 -35.21
N TYR A 289 -1.70 8.94 -35.62
CA TYR A 289 -2.38 7.72 -36.07
C TYR A 289 -3.14 7.02 -34.95
N LEU A 290 -2.64 7.02 -33.72
CA LEU A 290 -3.39 6.57 -32.55
C LEU A 290 -4.66 7.41 -32.34
N ALA A 291 -4.54 8.74 -32.39
CA ALA A 291 -5.67 9.65 -32.26
C ALA A 291 -6.71 9.52 -33.38
N SER A 292 -6.29 9.01 -34.55
CA SER A 292 -7.14 8.71 -35.71
C SER A 292 -7.59 7.26 -35.78
N GLU A 293 -7.34 6.44 -34.73
CA GLU A 293 -7.64 4.99 -34.68
C GLU A 293 -6.98 4.12 -35.77
N GLN A 294 -5.91 4.63 -36.39
CA GLN A 294 -5.16 3.97 -37.44
C GLN A 294 -3.97 3.18 -36.88
N HIS A 295 -4.25 2.19 -36.02
CA HIS A 295 -3.26 1.53 -35.17
C HIS A 295 -2.10 0.85 -35.94
N SER A 296 -2.38 0.30 -37.13
CA SER A 296 -1.33 -0.33 -37.98
C SER A 296 -0.32 0.70 -38.54
N LEU A 297 -0.79 1.92 -38.87
CA LEU A 297 0.10 3.00 -39.28
C LEU A 297 0.89 3.55 -38.10
N ALA A 298 0.24 3.66 -36.92
CA ALA A 298 0.91 4.03 -35.69
C ALA A 298 2.06 3.06 -35.34
N GLU A 299 1.82 1.76 -35.44
CA GLU A 299 2.86 0.74 -35.22
C GLU A 299 4.05 0.91 -36.15
N ARG A 300 3.78 1.11 -37.44
CA ARG A 300 4.84 1.28 -38.44
C ARG A 300 5.69 2.52 -38.13
N SER A 301 5.04 3.65 -37.85
CA SER A 301 5.75 4.91 -37.58
C SER A 301 6.57 4.83 -36.29
N VAL A 302 6.01 4.32 -35.20
CA VAL A 302 6.75 4.25 -33.93
C VAL A 302 7.89 3.24 -33.98
N ARG A 303 7.76 2.14 -34.74
CA ARG A 303 8.86 1.20 -34.95
C ARG A 303 10.03 1.86 -35.65
N LEU A 304 9.76 2.61 -36.75
CA LEU A 304 10.79 3.38 -37.43
C LEU A 304 11.49 4.38 -36.51
N ALA A 305 10.73 5.07 -35.66
CA ALA A 305 11.31 5.98 -34.67
C ALA A 305 12.22 5.26 -33.67
N VAL A 306 11.78 4.15 -33.11
CA VAL A 306 12.57 3.35 -32.16
C VAL A 306 13.84 2.83 -32.83
N ASP A 307 13.75 2.22 -34.03
CA ASP A 307 14.90 1.68 -34.74
C ASP A 307 15.97 2.75 -35.04
N MET A 308 15.55 3.97 -35.39
CA MET A 308 16.47 5.10 -35.63
C MET A 308 17.10 5.59 -34.33
N LEU A 309 16.31 5.72 -33.26
CA LEU A 309 16.81 6.24 -31.98
C LEU A 309 17.74 5.27 -31.25
N GLU A 310 17.58 3.97 -31.46
CA GLU A 310 18.52 2.96 -30.96
C GLU A 310 19.93 3.12 -31.50
N THR A 311 20.05 3.60 -32.73
CA THR A 311 21.35 3.79 -33.41
C THR A 311 22.00 5.13 -33.07
N THR A 312 21.22 6.13 -32.65
CA THR A 312 21.70 7.50 -32.41
C THR A 312 22.10 7.78 -30.99
N GLY A 313 21.67 6.93 -30.01
CA GLY A 313 21.99 7.11 -28.59
C GLY A 313 21.13 8.16 -27.89
N GLU A 314 20.08 8.69 -28.53
CA GLU A 314 19.17 9.69 -28.00
C GLU A 314 18.18 9.07 -26.99
N ASN A 315 18.65 8.75 -25.79
CA ASN A 315 17.90 7.96 -24.82
C ASN A 315 16.58 8.61 -24.35
N ALA A 316 16.52 9.93 -24.21
CA ALA A 316 15.27 10.60 -23.80
C ALA A 316 14.18 10.44 -24.86
N LEU A 317 14.51 10.67 -26.12
CA LEU A 317 13.59 10.48 -27.25
C LEU A 317 13.23 9.00 -27.43
N LEU A 318 14.19 8.09 -27.22
CA LEU A 318 13.95 6.64 -27.25
C LEU A 318 12.95 6.21 -26.17
N ALA A 319 13.04 6.76 -24.96
CA ALA A 319 12.08 6.46 -23.88
C ALA A 319 10.66 6.92 -24.26
N GLU A 320 10.53 8.10 -24.86
CA GLU A 320 9.24 8.61 -25.35
C GLU A 320 8.66 7.73 -26.47
N ALA A 321 9.47 7.39 -27.48
CA ALA A 321 9.07 6.51 -28.57
C ALA A 321 8.68 5.10 -28.07
N LEU A 322 9.42 4.53 -27.12
CA LEU A 322 9.08 3.23 -26.51
C LEU A 322 7.77 3.31 -25.70
N THR A 323 7.50 4.45 -25.04
CA THR A 323 6.24 4.68 -24.33
C THR A 323 5.06 4.69 -25.30
N THR A 324 5.20 5.42 -26.43
CA THR A 324 4.20 5.44 -27.51
C THR A 324 4.06 4.05 -28.15
N GLN A 325 5.16 3.30 -28.35
CA GLN A 325 5.13 1.92 -28.84
C GLN A 325 4.32 1.00 -27.93
N GLY A 326 4.54 1.09 -26.63
CA GLY A 326 3.78 0.34 -25.63
C GLY A 326 2.29 0.62 -25.70
N LEU A 327 1.90 1.89 -25.83
CA LEU A 327 0.51 2.29 -26.00
C LEU A 327 -0.10 1.75 -27.30
N VAL A 328 0.62 1.85 -28.42
CA VAL A 328 0.20 1.30 -29.73
C VAL A 328 -0.04 -0.20 -29.62
N LEU A 329 0.86 -0.95 -28.99
CA LEU A 329 0.73 -2.39 -28.80
C LEU A 329 -0.48 -2.75 -27.92
N CYS A 330 -0.77 -1.95 -26.88
CA CYS A 330 -2.00 -2.10 -26.10
C CYS A 330 -3.25 -1.93 -26.97
N ARG A 331 -3.29 -0.91 -27.83
CA ARG A 331 -4.43 -0.64 -28.73
C ARG A 331 -4.59 -1.71 -29.83
N LEU A 332 -3.51 -2.38 -30.21
CA LEU A 332 -3.53 -3.54 -31.11
C LEU A 332 -3.92 -4.85 -30.40
N GLY A 333 -4.13 -4.85 -29.08
CA GLY A 333 -4.41 -6.04 -28.28
C GLY A 333 -3.19 -6.94 -28.02
N ARG A 334 -1.99 -6.53 -28.43
CA ARG A 334 -0.72 -7.27 -28.26
C ARG A 334 -0.06 -6.97 -26.91
N ARG A 335 -0.82 -7.20 -25.83
CA ARG A 335 -0.44 -6.82 -24.46
C ARG A 335 0.81 -7.52 -23.96
N HIS A 336 1.10 -8.74 -24.43
CA HIS A 336 2.31 -9.49 -24.07
C HIS A 336 3.61 -8.83 -24.59
N GLU A 337 3.52 -8.00 -25.65
CA GLU A 337 4.64 -7.21 -26.17
C GLU A 337 4.64 -5.79 -25.57
N ALA A 338 3.45 -5.26 -25.23
CA ALA A 338 3.31 -3.92 -24.69
C ALA A 338 4.00 -3.76 -23.33
N LYS A 339 3.82 -4.73 -22.42
CA LYS A 339 4.42 -4.68 -21.07
C LYS A 339 5.95 -4.58 -21.12
N PRO A 340 6.69 -5.46 -21.84
CA PRO A 340 8.14 -5.32 -21.96
C PRO A 340 8.58 -3.99 -22.58
N ALA A 341 7.82 -3.44 -23.54
CA ALA A 341 8.13 -2.16 -24.17
C ALA A 341 8.02 -1.00 -23.17
N LEU A 342 6.93 -0.95 -22.38
CA LEU A 342 6.72 0.07 -21.35
C LEU A 342 7.74 -0.04 -20.19
N GLU A 343 8.07 -1.26 -19.77
CA GLU A 343 9.13 -1.47 -18.78
C GLU A 343 10.51 -1.05 -19.29
N ARG A 344 10.76 -1.26 -20.59
CA ARG A 344 11.97 -0.77 -21.24
C ARG A 344 11.97 0.75 -21.29
N ALA A 345 10.85 1.37 -21.69
CA ALA A 345 10.70 2.82 -21.69
C ALA A 345 11.03 3.42 -20.34
N ARG A 346 10.45 2.88 -19.25
CA ARG A 346 10.73 3.29 -17.89
C ARG A 346 12.22 3.23 -17.56
N ARG A 347 12.86 2.07 -17.81
CA ARG A 347 14.29 1.90 -17.51
C ARG A 347 15.19 2.86 -18.31
N VAL A 348 14.87 3.14 -19.57
CA VAL A 348 15.61 4.09 -20.39
C VAL A 348 15.42 5.52 -19.86
N ALA A 349 14.18 5.91 -19.54
CA ALA A 349 13.87 7.21 -18.96
C ALA A 349 14.59 7.45 -17.62
N GLU A 350 14.57 6.47 -16.71
CA GLU A 350 15.28 6.57 -15.43
C GLU A 350 16.79 6.75 -15.60
N ARG A 351 17.40 6.06 -16.57
CA ARG A 351 18.85 6.18 -16.84
C ARG A 351 19.26 7.56 -17.34
N CYS A 352 18.41 8.26 -18.05
CA CYS A 352 18.65 9.62 -18.50
C CYS A 352 18.10 10.70 -17.54
N GLY A 353 17.55 10.31 -16.37
CA GLY A 353 17.02 11.24 -15.39
C GLY A 353 15.63 11.78 -15.71
N ASP A 354 14.93 11.24 -16.71
CA ASP A 354 13.55 11.61 -17.05
C ASP A 354 12.56 10.82 -16.17
N TYR A 355 12.44 11.24 -14.92
CA TYR A 355 11.50 10.63 -13.97
C TYR A 355 10.03 10.85 -14.35
N GLU A 356 9.72 11.96 -15.02
CA GLU A 356 8.36 12.22 -15.53
C GLU A 356 7.98 11.24 -16.63
N GLY A 357 8.86 11.01 -17.60
CA GLY A 357 8.66 10.02 -18.66
C GLY A 357 8.57 8.59 -18.11
N ALA A 358 9.44 8.24 -17.15
CA ALA A 358 9.40 6.94 -16.48
C ALA A 358 8.07 6.71 -15.78
N GLY A 359 7.57 7.71 -15.06
CA GLY A 359 6.27 7.67 -14.40
C GLY A 359 5.11 7.51 -15.40
N LYS A 360 5.13 8.25 -16.51
CA LYS A 360 4.11 8.14 -17.58
C LYS A 360 4.02 6.73 -18.17
N ALA A 361 5.15 6.06 -18.37
CA ALA A 361 5.15 4.67 -18.84
C ALA A 361 4.44 3.72 -17.85
N LEU A 362 4.62 3.92 -16.54
CA LEU A 362 3.92 3.16 -15.51
C LEU A 362 2.42 3.49 -15.44
N LEU A 363 2.03 4.74 -15.65
CA LEU A 363 0.60 5.12 -15.73
C LEU A 363 -0.09 4.37 -16.87
N ILE A 364 0.54 4.28 -18.05
CA ILE A 364 -0.01 3.54 -19.19
C ILE A 364 -0.16 2.04 -18.85
N LEU A 365 0.79 1.44 -18.13
CA LEU A 365 0.67 0.05 -17.65
C LEU A 365 -0.59 -0.14 -16.80
N ILE A 366 -0.88 0.78 -15.88
CA ILE A 366 -2.08 0.71 -15.04
C ILE A 366 -3.34 1.01 -15.87
N GLU A 367 -3.32 2.04 -16.71
CA GLU A 367 -4.47 2.45 -17.52
C GLU A 367 -4.92 1.38 -18.51
N GLU A 368 -3.99 0.71 -19.18
CA GLU A 368 -4.29 -0.21 -20.28
C GLU A 368 -4.28 -1.69 -19.86
N MET A 369 -3.63 -2.04 -18.75
CA MET A 369 -3.36 -3.44 -18.42
C MET A 369 -3.71 -3.82 -16.96
N CYS A 370 -4.35 -2.95 -16.19
CA CYS A 370 -4.66 -3.18 -14.78
C CYS A 370 -5.28 -4.56 -14.53
N ASP A 371 -6.21 -5.00 -15.37
CA ASP A 371 -6.95 -6.25 -15.20
C ASP A 371 -6.09 -7.52 -15.41
N GLN A 372 -4.93 -7.38 -16.05
CA GLN A 372 -4.00 -8.49 -16.35
C GLN A 372 -2.82 -8.57 -15.39
N LEU A 373 -2.58 -7.52 -14.62
CA LEU A 373 -1.53 -7.47 -13.61
C LEU A 373 -1.97 -8.21 -12.35
N GLY A 374 -1.05 -8.94 -11.72
CA GLY A 374 -1.29 -9.53 -10.39
C GLY A 374 -1.55 -8.45 -9.34
N ASN A 375 -2.23 -8.81 -8.24
CA ASN A 375 -2.57 -7.85 -7.19
C ASN A 375 -1.33 -7.15 -6.59
N ASP A 376 -0.29 -7.92 -6.27
CA ASP A 376 0.96 -7.36 -5.71
C ASP A 376 1.71 -6.51 -6.73
N GLU A 377 1.73 -6.93 -7.99
CA GLU A 377 2.36 -6.19 -9.09
C GLU A 377 1.67 -4.85 -9.34
N ARG A 378 0.31 -4.79 -9.32
CA ARG A 378 -0.45 -3.52 -9.41
C ARG A 378 -0.06 -2.54 -8.33
N ARG A 379 0.06 -3.02 -7.08
CA ARG A 379 0.45 -2.19 -5.93
C ARG A 379 1.89 -1.69 -6.06
N GLU A 380 2.80 -2.53 -6.51
CA GLU A 380 4.19 -2.17 -6.73
C GLU A 380 4.33 -1.10 -7.81
N ILE A 381 3.69 -1.29 -8.98
CA ILE A 381 3.69 -0.30 -10.08
C ILE A 381 3.06 1.02 -9.62
N GLY A 382 1.94 0.99 -8.88
CA GLY A 382 1.32 2.19 -8.32
C GLY A 382 2.23 2.95 -7.35
N SER A 383 2.95 2.24 -6.50
CA SER A 383 3.93 2.82 -5.57
C SER A 383 5.11 3.45 -6.30
N GLN A 384 5.67 2.76 -7.31
CA GLN A 384 6.75 3.28 -8.14
C GLN A 384 6.32 4.52 -8.93
N ALA A 385 5.12 4.52 -9.53
CA ALA A 385 4.57 5.68 -10.23
C ALA A 385 4.40 6.88 -9.28
N SER A 386 3.89 6.65 -8.06
CA SER A 386 3.77 7.69 -7.03
C SER A 386 5.13 8.31 -6.66
N GLN A 387 6.15 7.48 -6.52
CA GLN A 387 7.49 7.95 -6.17
C GLN A 387 8.11 8.77 -7.30
N LEU A 388 8.03 8.29 -8.54
CA LEU A 388 8.61 8.96 -9.71
C LEU A 388 7.91 10.28 -10.02
N LEU A 389 6.59 10.35 -9.85
CA LEU A 389 5.77 11.52 -10.16
C LEU A 389 5.48 12.44 -8.95
N ALA A 390 6.09 12.17 -7.79
CA ALA A 390 5.89 12.95 -6.56
C ALA A 390 6.19 14.44 -6.73
N THR A 391 7.14 14.78 -7.59
CA THR A 391 7.57 16.17 -7.88
C THR A 391 6.95 16.73 -9.16
N SER A 392 6.08 15.99 -9.85
CA SER A 392 5.47 16.44 -11.10
C SER A 392 4.66 17.74 -10.90
N GLN A 393 4.95 18.74 -11.70
CA GLN A 393 4.24 20.02 -11.69
C GLN A 393 3.00 20.01 -12.61
N LEU A 394 2.88 19.02 -13.49
CA LEU A 394 1.78 18.92 -14.45
C LEU A 394 0.50 18.45 -13.77
N ALA A 395 -0.52 19.31 -13.77
CA ALA A 395 -1.83 19.00 -13.18
C ALA A 395 -2.47 17.75 -13.81
N THR A 396 -2.36 17.60 -15.12
CA THR A 396 -2.87 16.44 -15.87
C THR A 396 -2.17 15.14 -15.49
N THR A 397 -0.85 15.15 -15.27
CA THR A 397 -0.11 13.97 -14.81
C THR A 397 -0.51 13.58 -13.40
N ARG A 398 -0.70 14.54 -12.50
CA ARG A 398 -1.16 14.30 -11.12
C ARG A 398 -2.58 13.73 -11.08
N GLU A 399 -3.47 14.24 -11.91
CA GLU A 399 -4.83 13.71 -12.04
C GLU A 399 -4.83 12.27 -12.58
N ARG A 400 -4.05 11.98 -13.62
CA ARG A 400 -3.88 10.61 -14.14
C ARG A 400 -3.31 9.68 -13.07
N LEU A 401 -2.30 10.12 -12.33
CA LEU A 401 -1.73 9.34 -11.21
C LEU A 401 -2.80 9.01 -10.18
N GLN A 402 -3.58 10.00 -9.75
CA GLN A 402 -4.64 9.78 -8.78
C GLN A 402 -5.67 8.75 -9.29
N ASN A 403 -6.14 8.91 -10.54
CA ASN A 403 -7.07 7.97 -11.16
C ASN A 403 -6.49 6.55 -11.24
N CYS A 404 -5.20 6.40 -11.54
CA CYS A 404 -4.52 5.10 -11.54
C CYS A 404 -4.45 4.49 -10.14
N LEU A 405 -4.13 5.28 -9.12
CA LEU A 405 -4.08 4.81 -7.73
C LEU A 405 -5.45 4.38 -7.22
N ASP A 406 -6.50 5.12 -7.56
CA ASP A 406 -7.88 4.76 -7.22
C ASP A 406 -8.30 3.44 -7.88
N ARG A 407 -7.91 3.21 -9.14
CA ARG A 407 -8.12 1.91 -9.82
C ARG A 407 -7.38 0.77 -9.15
N VAL A 408 -6.12 0.98 -8.76
CA VAL A 408 -5.33 -0.04 -8.05
C VAL A 408 -5.97 -0.36 -6.69
N ALA A 409 -6.42 0.65 -5.94
CA ALA A 409 -7.09 0.48 -4.66
C ALA A 409 -8.42 -0.28 -4.80
N ALA A 410 -9.25 0.08 -5.79
CA ALA A 410 -10.50 -0.60 -6.08
C ALA A 410 -10.28 -2.07 -6.46
N ALA A 411 -9.31 -2.35 -7.33
CA ALA A 411 -8.96 -3.72 -7.74
C ALA A 411 -8.42 -4.55 -6.56
N HIS A 412 -7.67 -3.94 -5.63
CA HIS A 412 -7.22 -4.61 -4.42
C HIS A 412 -8.39 -4.97 -3.50
N THR A 413 -9.31 -4.03 -3.28
CA THR A 413 -10.51 -4.27 -2.46
C THR A 413 -11.37 -5.40 -3.03
N GLU A 414 -11.53 -5.46 -4.35
CA GLU A 414 -12.28 -6.53 -5.00
C GLU A 414 -11.57 -7.88 -4.87
N TYR A 415 -10.24 -7.91 -5.02
CA TYR A 415 -9.43 -9.11 -4.83
C TYR A 415 -9.57 -9.66 -3.40
N GLU A 416 -9.49 -8.80 -2.37
CA GLU A 416 -9.65 -9.24 -0.97
C GLU A 416 -11.05 -9.80 -0.71
N LYS A 417 -12.11 -9.18 -1.25
CA LYS A 417 -13.48 -9.70 -1.17
C LYS A 417 -13.60 -11.09 -1.81
N GLN A 418 -13.03 -11.27 -3.00
CA GLN A 418 -13.06 -12.58 -3.69
C GLN A 418 -12.29 -13.64 -2.90
N ARG A 419 -11.16 -13.29 -2.33
CA ARG A 419 -10.35 -14.16 -1.47
C ARG A 419 -11.11 -14.59 -0.21
N GLU A 420 -11.76 -13.63 0.47
CA GLU A 420 -12.62 -13.92 1.62
C GLU A 420 -13.77 -14.86 1.23
N PHE A 421 -14.44 -14.58 0.12
CA PHE A 421 -15.53 -15.42 -0.38
C PHE A 421 -15.06 -16.84 -0.71
N ALA A 422 -13.92 -16.99 -1.39
CA ALA A 422 -13.35 -18.30 -1.71
C ALA A 422 -13.01 -19.08 -0.42
N THR A 423 -12.37 -18.42 0.56
CA THR A 423 -12.06 -19.05 1.86
C THR A 423 -13.33 -19.48 2.60
N HIS A 424 -14.39 -18.67 2.54
CA HIS A 424 -15.66 -19.02 3.15
C HIS A 424 -16.34 -20.20 2.43
N ALA A 425 -16.30 -20.22 1.09
CA ALA A 425 -16.85 -21.32 0.30
C ALA A 425 -16.13 -22.65 0.57
N GLU A 426 -14.80 -22.64 0.70
CA GLU A 426 -14.03 -23.82 1.10
C GLU A 426 -14.43 -24.34 2.48
N LYS A 427 -14.61 -23.44 3.47
CA LYS A 427 -15.10 -23.82 4.81
C LYS A 427 -16.49 -24.42 4.76
N MET A 428 -17.40 -23.87 3.94
CA MET A 428 -18.76 -24.40 3.78
C MET A 428 -18.79 -25.76 3.07
N ALA A 429 -17.92 -25.94 2.08
CA ALA A 429 -17.78 -27.25 1.41
C ALA A 429 -17.29 -28.32 2.39
N ALA A 430 -16.26 -28.01 3.19
CA ALA A 430 -15.77 -28.89 4.24
C ALA A 430 -16.84 -29.22 5.29
N LEU A 431 -17.66 -28.23 5.69
CA LEU A 431 -18.80 -28.44 6.60
C LEU A 431 -19.87 -29.34 5.97
N GLY A 432 -20.13 -29.21 4.66
CA GLY A 432 -21.08 -30.04 3.92
C GLY A 432 -20.68 -31.54 3.91
N GLU A 433 -19.41 -31.85 3.67
CA GLU A 433 -18.88 -33.23 3.74
C GLU A 433 -19.00 -33.82 5.14
N LEU A 434 -18.91 -32.99 6.17
CA LEU A 434 -18.93 -33.39 7.57
C LEU A 434 -20.33 -33.56 8.16
N SER A 435 -21.36 -32.98 7.54
CA SER A 435 -22.73 -33.00 8.07
C SER A 435 -23.21 -34.40 8.40
N PHE A 436 -22.80 -35.40 7.64
CA PHE A 436 -23.15 -36.81 7.87
C PHE A 436 -22.46 -37.37 9.13
N GLY A 437 -21.18 -37.11 9.32
CA GLY A 437 -20.43 -37.60 10.50
C GLY A 437 -20.91 -36.96 11.81
N VAL A 438 -21.21 -35.67 11.74
CA VAL A 438 -21.79 -34.89 12.84
C VAL A 438 -23.16 -35.41 13.26
N ALA A 439 -24.06 -35.52 12.31
CA ALA A 439 -25.42 -36.07 12.57
C ALA A 439 -25.36 -37.47 13.18
N HIS A 440 -24.43 -38.30 12.71
CA HIS A 440 -24.20 -39.62 13.27
C HIS A 440 -23.71 -39.57 14.74
N ASN A 441 -22.76 -38.68 15.07
CA ASN A 441 -22.25 -38.58 16.44
C ASN A 441 -23.28 -38.00 17.42
N VAL A 442 -24.01 -36.98 17.03
CA VAL A 442 -25.12 -36.41 17.81
C VAL A 442 -26.21 -37.46 18.04
N ASN A 443 -26.62 -38.23 17.02
CA ASN A 443 -27.59 -39.31 17.16
C ASN A 443 -27.09 -40.44 18.09
N ASN A 444 -25.80 -40.77 18.07
CA ASN A 444 -25.23 -41.75 19.00
C ASN A 444 -25.30 -41.28 20.45
N THR A 445 -24.99 -40.00 20.68
CA THR A 445 -25.07 -39.37 22.02
C THR A 445 -26.52 -39.40 22.52
N LEU A 446 -27.47 -38.93 21.70
CA LEU A 446 -28.90 -38.96 22.02
C LEU A 446 -29.42 -40.40 22.28
N THR A 447 -29.00 -41.38 21.49
CA THR A 447 -29.34 -42.79 21.67
C THR A 447 -28.81 -43.30 23.00
N GLY A 448 -27.60 -42.91 23.38
CA GLY A 448 -26.99 -43.27 24.67
C GLY A 448 -27.78 -42.73 25.86
N ILE A 449 -28.13 -41.43 25.80
CA ILE A 449 -28.92 -40.73 26.81
C ILE A 449 -30.31 -41.40 26.94
N LEU A 450 -31.04 -41.53 25.81
CA LEU A 450 -32.38 -42.09 25.78
C LEU A 450 -32.42 -43.55 26.27
N GLY A 451 -31.53 -44.39 25.75
CA GLY A 451 -31.43 -45.77 26.14
C GLY A 451 -31.15 -45.96 27.65
N ARG A 452 -30.25 -45.13 28.22
CA ARG A 452 -29.99 -45.16 29.67
C ARG A 452 -31.17 -44.66 30.47
N ALA A 453 -31.80 -43.54 30.09
CA ALA A 453 -33.02 -43.05 30.76
C ALA A 453 -34.11 -44.09 30.76
N GLN A 454 -34.36 -44.82 29.67
CA GLN A 454 -35.30 -45.91 29.59
C GLN A 454 -34.95 -47.08 30.47
N LEU A 455 -33.68 -47.43 30.62
CA LEU A 455 -33.21 -48.47 31.53
C LEU A 455 -33.42 -48.09 33.00
N LEU A 456 -33.15 -46.83 33.36
CA LEU A 456 -33.35 -46.30 34.71
C LEU A 456 -34.82 -46.32 35.15
N LEU A 457 -35.77 -46.11 34.25
CA LEU A 457 -37.19 -46.27 34.51
C LEU A 457 -37.59 -47.71 34.90
N ARG A 458 -36.77 -48.72 34.59
CA ARG A 458 -37.04 -50.14 34.86
C ARG A 458 -36.29 -50.69 36.05
N THR A 459 -35.32 -49.97 36.65
CA THR A 459 -34.56 -50.39 37.80
C THR A 459 -35.02 -49.72 39.09
N ARG A 460 -34.85 -50.39 40.25
CA ARG A 460 -35.09 -49.82 41.58
C ARG A 460 -33.84 -49.80 42.45
N ASP A 461 -32.71 -50.15 41.85
CA ASP A 461 -31.41 -50.21 42.50
C ASP A 461 -30.79 -48.80 42.50
N ALA A 462 -30.63 -48.19 43.65
CA ALA A 462 -30.19 -46.78 43.84
C ALA A 462 -28.76 -46.54 43.30
N GLU A 463 -27.85 -47.50 43.45
CA GLU A 463 -26.46 -47.36 42.91
C GLU A 463 -26.48 -47.34 41.38
N LYS A 464 -27.28 -48.21 40.77
CA LYS A 464 -27.44 -48.24 39.30
C LYS A 464 -28.17 -47.01 38.77
N ILE A 465 -29.07 -46.44 39.53
CA ILE A 465 -29.76 -45.17 39.20
C ILE A 465 -28.76 -44.04 39.19
N ASN A 466 -27.97 -43.86 40.26
CA ASN A 466 -26.96 -42.77 40.34
C ASN A 466 -25.91 -42.88 39.25
N SER A 467 -25.27 -44.05 39.07
CA SER A 467 -24.30 -44.28 38.05
C SER A 467 -24.87 -44.08 36.62
N GLY A 468 -26.13 -44.44 36.41
CA GLY A 468 -26.83 -44.24 35.18
C GLY A 468 -27.10 -42.74 34.84
N ILE A 469 -27.47 -41.98 35.88
CA ILE A 469 -27.68 -40.53 35.76
C ILE A 469 -26.34 -39.82 35.46
N GLU A 470 -25.26 -40.15 36.21
CA GLU A 470 -23.91 -39.57 35.93
C GLU A 470 -23.50 -39.83 34.49
N MET A 471 -23.78 -40.98 33.95
CA MET A 471 -23.43 -41.31 32.58
C MET A 471 -24.32 -40.62 31.52
N ILE A 472 -25.57 -40.27 31.86
CA ILE A 472 -26.46 -39.42 31.04
C ILE A 472 -25.91 -38.00 31.00
N ILE A 473 -25.56 -37.45 32.16
CA ILE A 473 -24.95 -36.10 32.27
C ILE A 473 -23.70 -36.02 31.41
N LYS A 474 -22.77 -36.94 31.58
CA LYS A 474 -21.52 -36.99 30.79
C LYS A 474 -21.77 -37.10 29.30
N SER A 475 -22.73 -37.89 28.86
CA SER A 475 -23.08 -38.01 27.45
C SER A 475 -23.68 -36.72 26.89
N ALA A 476 -24.49 -36.00 27.67
CA ALA A 476 -25.05 -34.74 27.29
C ALA A 476 -23.96 -33.63 27.14
N GLU A 477 -23.02 -33.59 28.07
CA GLU A 477 -21.85 -32.67 28.02
C GLU A 477 -20.96 -32.95 26.80
N ASP A 478 -20.64 -34.21 26.51
CA ASP A 478 -19.90 -34.61 25.33
C ASP A 478 -20.60 -34.17 24.02
N GLY A 479 -21.93 -34.34 23.96
CA GLY A 479 -22.73 -33.91 22.84
C GLY A 479 -22.73 -32.38 22.64
N ALA A 480 -22.89 -31.65 23.72
CA ALA A 480 -22.83 -30.17 23.71
C ALA A 480 -21.45 -29.67 23.25
N HIS A 481 -20.38 -30.35 23.68
CA HIS A 481 -19.02 -30.03 23.25
C HIS A 481 -18.82 -30.23 21.72
N ILE A 482 -19.37 -31.31 21.15
CA ILE A 482 -19.33 -31.55 19.71
C ILE A 482 -20.05 -30.41 18.93
N ILE A 483 -21.25 -30.04 19.38
CA ILE A 483 -22.04 -28.96 18.73
C ILE A 483 -21.30 -27.63 18.78
N ARG A 484 -20.75 -27.22 19.94
CA ARG A 484 -19.97 -25.98 20.07
C ARG A 484 -18.81 -25.93 19.10
N ARG A 485 -18.02 -26.98 18.98
CA ARG A 485 -16.88 -27.05 18.04
C ARG A 485 -17.27 -26.88 16.58
N ILE A 486 -18.46 -27.34 16.18
CA ILE A 486 -19.00 -27.18 14.84
C ILE A 486 -19.41 -25.73 14.58
N GLN A 487 -20.08 -25.13 15.56
CA GLN A 487 -20.48 -23.73 15.51
C GLN A 487 -19.27 -22.80 15.40
N ASP A 488 -18.22 -23.05 16.16
CA ASP A 488 -16.96 -22.28 16.11
C ASP A 488 -16.24 -22.40 14.75
N PHE A 489 -16.24 -23.60 14.16
CA PHE A 489 -15.68 -23.81 12.82
C PHE A 489 -16.49 -23.11 11.72
N ALA A 490 -17.82 -23.05 11.82
CA ALA A 490 -18.72 -22.41 10.85
C ALA A 490 -18.73 -20.89 10.94
N ARG A 491 -18.20 -20.30 11.97
CA ARG A 491 -18.24 -18.88 12.26
C ARG A 491 -17.34 -18.06 11.29
N LYS A 492 -17.87 -16.94 10.82
CA LYS A 492 -17.25 -16.10 9.78
C LYS A 492 -16.02 -15.35 10.28
N GLU A 493 -15.97 -14.94 11.54
CA GLU A 493 -14.79 -14.37 12.26
C GLU A 493 -15.04 -14.32 13.78
N PRO A 494 -14.05 -14.56 14.62
CA PRO A 494 -14.13 -14.20 16.03
C PRO A 494 -13.99 -12.67 16.16
N SER A 495 -14.95 -12.02 16.74
CA SER A 495 -15.01 -10.58 16.96
C SER A 495 -14.14 -10.13 18.15
N HIS A 496 -13.03 -10.80 18.42
CA HIS A 496 -12.17 -10.44 19.54
C HIS A 496 -11.03 -9.53 19.09
N LYS A 497 -10.90 -8.37 19.75
CA LYS A 497 -9.75 -7.49 19.56
C LYS A 497 -8.53 -8.17 20.18
N PHE A 498 -7.46 -8.33 19.42
CA PHE A 498 -6.17 -8.73 19.94
C PHE A 498 -5.75 -7.75 21.02
N GLN A 499 -5.34 -8.28 22.17
CA GLN A 499 -4.85 -7.53 23.31
C GLN A 499 -3.51 -8.08 23.77
N SER A 500 -2.83 -7.33 24.63
CA SER A 500 -1.57 -7.78 25.21
C SER A 500 -1.85 -8.88 26.24
N VAL A 501 -1.33 -10.10 25.99
CA VAL A 501 -1.53 -11.29 26.81
C VAL A 501 -0.22 -11.67 27.47
N SER A 502 -0.19 -11.70 28.82
CA SER A 502 0.95 -12.18 29.58
C SER A 502 1.11 -13.67 29.39
N VAL A 503 2.26 -14.10 28.86
CA VAL A 503 2.56 -15.51 28.61
C VAL A 503 2.66 -16.32 29.92
N ALA A 504 3.27 -15.74 30.95
CA ALA A 504 3.37 -16.38 32.26
C ALA A 504 2.00 -16.54 32.92
N GLY A 505 1.11 -15.55 32.82
CA GLY A 505 -0.27 -15.63 33.29
C GLY A 505 -1.05 -16.73 32.58
N LEU A 506 -1.01 -16.74 31.24
CA LEU A 506 -1.66 -17.72 30.40
C LEU A 506 -1.23 -19.17 30.75
N MET A 507 0.07 -19.40 30.96
CA MET A 507 0.60 -20.73 31.34
C MET A 507 0.11 -21.15 32.72
N LYS A 508 0.03 -20.25 33.70
CA LYS A 508 -0.52 -20.55 35.04
C LYS A 508 -1.99 -20.94 34.96
N ASP A 509 -2.81 -20.14 34.25
CA ASP A 509 -4.24 -20.39 34.05
C ASP A 509 -4.47 -21.78 33.48
N VAL A 510 -3.71 -22.15 32.45
CA VAL A 510 -3.82 -23.43 31.75
C VAL A 510 -3.43 -24.59 32.68
N CYS A 511 -2.42 -24.41 33.53
CA CYS A 511 -2.05 -25.42 34.53
C CYS A 511 -3.19 -25.63 35.55
N GLU A 512 -3.79 -24.57 36.07
CA GLU A 512 -4.90 -24.64 37.01
C GLU A 512 -6.14 -25.30 36.38
N MET A 513 -6.52 -24.89 35.19
CA MET A 513 -7.66 -25.46 34.47
C MET A 513 -7.50 -26.93 34.12
N SER A 514 -6.28 -27.38 33.81
CA SER A 514 -6.01 -28.76 33.45
C SER A 514 -5.82 -29.70 34.68
N ARG A 515 -5.62 -29.12 35.89
CA ARG A 515 -5.33 -29.81 37.14
C ARG A 515 -6.29 -30.98 37.46
N PRO A 516 -7.64 -30.82 37.37
CA PRO A 516 -8.56 -31.94 37.68
C PRO A 516 -8.34 -33.15 36.81
N ARG A 517 -7.87 -33.03 35.57
CA ARG A 517 -7.73 -34.15 34.62
C ARG A 517 -6.48 -34.99 34.87
N TRP A 518 -5.44 -34.46 35.47
CA TRP A 518 -4.21 -35.20 35.78
C TRP A 518 -4.04 -35.51 37.27
N GLU A 519 -4.68 -34.79 38.21
CA GLU A 519 -4.69 -35.08 39.65
C GLU A 519 -5.74 -36.16 40.07
N ALA A 520 -6.87 -36.25 39.37
CA ALA A 520 -8.02 -37.08 39.73
C ALA A 520 -7.81 -38.60 39.59
N ARG A 521 -6.62 -39.09 39.25
CA ARG A 521 -6.30 -40.51 39.22
C ARG A 521 -5.82 -41.01 40.58
N VAL A 522 -6.74 -41.17 41.55
CA VAL A 522 -6.42 -41.57 42.94
C VAL A 522 -5.79 -42.95 43.07
N ASP A 523 -6.11 -43.91 42.18
CA ASP A 523 -5.61 -45.29 42.17
C ASP A 523 -4.88 -45.70 40.87
N GLY A 524 -4.39 -44.75 40.04
CA GLY A 524 -3.73 -44.99 38.76
C GLY A 524 -2.34 -44.36 38.63
N PRO A 525 -1.61 -44.67 37.54
CA PRO A 525 -0.32 -44.05 37.27
C PRO A 525 -0.44 -42.50 37.14
N GLN A 526 0.29 -41.80 38.00
CA GLN A 526 0.20 -40.34 38.10
C GLN A 526 0.93 -39.67 36.93
N VAL A 527 0.29 -38.60 36.39
CA VAL A 527 0.92 -37.64 35.47
C VAL A 527 1.39 -36.44 36.27
N ARG A 528 2.61 -35.97 36.08
CA ARG A 528 3.16 -34.77 36.72
C ARG A 528 3.30 -33.67 35.69
N LEU A 529 2.90 -32.46 36.03
CA LEU A 529 3.10 -31.29 35.19
C LEU A 529 4.14 -30.36 35.83
N ALA A 530 5.27 -30.15 35.13
CA ALA A 530 6.35 -29.28 35.52
C ALA A 530 6.24 -27.98 34.71
N LEU A 531 6.03 -26.83 35.40
CA LEU A 531 5.94 -25.52 34.81
C LEU A 531 7.24 -24.73 35.00
N VAL A 532 7.85 -24.24 33.92
CA VAL A 532 9.01 -23.34 33.91
C VAL A 532 8.62 -22.08 33.13
N ALA A 533 8.09 -21.07 33.84
CA ALA A 533 7.57 -19.83 33.26
C ALA A 533 8.58 -18.69 33.49
N ASP A 534 9.76 -18.78 32.84
CA ASP A 534 10.83 -17.78 33.01
C ASP A 534 10.65 -16.55 32.11
N CYS A 535 9.72 -16.58 31.14
CA CYS A 535 9.49 -15.49 30.20
C CYS A 535 8.42 -14.53 30.76
N THR A 536 8.80 -13.26 30.93
CA THR A 536 7.89 -12.18 31.35
C THR A 536 7.26 -11.42 30.16
N ALA A 537 7.57 -11.83 28.94
CA ALA A 537 7.06 -11.18 27.73
C ALA A 537 5.55 -11.40 27.55
N SER A 538 4.92 -10.42 26.91
CA SER A 538 3.53 -10.49 26.43
C SER A 538 3.48 -10.69 24.93
N VAL A 539 2.37 -11.23 24.43
CA VAL A 539 2.08 -11.40 23.00
C VAL A 539 0.76 -10.74 22.65
N MET A 540 0.67 -10.17 21.45
CA MET A 540 -0.61 -9.64 20.94
C MET A 540 -1.50 -10.80 20.50
N GLY A 541 -2.65 -10.96 21.15
CA GLY A 541 -3.54 -12.08 20.82
C GLY A 541 -4.84 -12.10 21.60
N ASP A 542 -5.62 -13.16 21.35
CA ASP A 542 -6.80 -13.50 22.12
C ASP A 542 -6.43 -14.53 23.20
N ALA A 543 -6.55 -14.14 24.48
CA ALA A 543 -6.20 -14.98 25.61
C ALA A 543 -7.02 -16.27 25.68
N VAL A 544 -8.29 -16.26 25.21
CA VAL A 544 -9.18 -17.42 25.22
C VAL A 544 -8.72 -18.41 24.15
N GLU A 545 -8.47 -17.96 22.93
CA GLU A 545 -7.96 -18.80 21.83
C GLU A 545 -6.59 -19.43 22.17
N LEU A 546 -5.67 -18.61 22.69
CA LEU A 546 -4.34 -19.13 23.07
C LEU A 546 -4.42 -20.13 24.23
N ARG A 547 -5.32 -19.94 25.18
CA ARG A 547 -5.59 -20.88 26.28
C ARG A 547 -6.13 -22.20 25.75
N GLU A 548 -7.06 -22.16 24.78
CA GLU A 548 -7.61 -23.35 24.15
C GLU A 548 -6.51 -24.19 23.48
N VAL A 549 -5.59 -23.57 22.75
CA VAL A 549 -4.46 -24.23 22.12
C VAL A 549 -3.63 -25.01 23.16
N LEU A 550 -3.25 -24.35 24.26
CA LEU A 550 -2.41 -24.96 25.28
C LEU A 550 -3.11 -26.08 26.03
N VAL A 551 -4.38 -25.91 26.40
CA VAL A 551 -5.23 -26.93 27.04
C VAL A 551 -5.37 -28.15 26.12
N ASN A 552 -5.61 -27.95 24.83
CA ASN A 552 -5.71 -29.05 23.87
C ASN A 552 -4.40 -29.88 23.78
N MET A 553 -3.25 -29.21 23.79
CA MET A 553 -1.94 -29.90 23.78
C MET A 553 -1.69 -30.68 25.07
N ILE A 554 -2.02 -30.09 26.23
CA ILE A 554 -1.89 -30.80 27.52
C ILE A 554 -2.80 -32.04 27.56
N TYR A 555 -4.05 -31.95 27.11
CA TYR A 555 -4.96 -33.09 27.07
C TYR A 555 -4.46 -34.18 26.14
N ASN A 556 -3.90 -33.82 24.98
CA ASN A 556 -3.28 -34.78 24.08
C ASN A 556 -2.06 -35.48 24.72
N ALA A 557 -1.25 -34.71 25.46
CA ALA A 557 -0.12 -35.27 26.22
C ALA A 557 -0.58 -36.25 27.33
N ILE A 558 -1.63 -35.88 28.10
CA ILE A 558 -2.21 -36.79 29.15
C ILE A 558 -2.72 -38.10 28.52
N ASP A 559 -3.41 -38.00 27.38
CA ASP A 559 -3.96 -39.16 26.68
C ASP A 559 -2.87 -40.06 26.08
N ALA A 560 -1.69 -39.49 25.74
CA ALA A 560 -0.53 -40.24 25.26
C ALA A 560 0.23 -40.94 26.37
N MET A 561 -0.14 -40.75 27.65
CA MET A 561 0.54 -41.30 28.84
C MET A 561 -0.41 -42.17 29.68
N PRO A 562 -0.93 -43.31 29.16
CA PRO A 562 -1.84 -44.18 29.90
C PRO A 562 -1.19 -44.81 31.14
N SER A 563 0.14 -44.96 31.15
CA SER A 563 0.92 -45.53 32.27
C SER A 563 1.52 -44.47 33.21
N GLY A 564 1.05 -43.20 33.13
CA GLY A 564 1.65 -42.06 33.81
C GLY A 564 2.86 -41.50 33.11
N GLY A 565 3.35 -40.34 33.62
CA GLY A 565 4.50 -39.70 33.00
C GLY A 565 4.68 -38.24 33.47
N GLU A 566 5.47 -37.51 32.74
CA GLU A 566 5.77 -36.09 32.98
C GLU A 566 5.45 -35.24 31.75
N ILE A 567 4.71 -34.12 31.99
CA ILE A 567 4.54 -33.05 31.01
C ILE A 567 5.40 -31.89 31.49
N ARG A 568 6.23 -31.34 30.61
CA ARG A 568 7.02 -30.15 30.88
C ARG A 568 6.53 -29.01 29.99
N MET A 569 6.09 -27.90 30.61
CA MET A 569 5.70 -26.70 29.94
C MET A 569 6.70 -25.59 30.26
N SER A 570 7.30 -24.97 29.22
CA SER A 570 8.29 -23.89 29.37
C SER A 570 8.08 -22.78 28.36
N SER A 571 8.52 -21.57 28.73
CA SER A 571 8.50 -20.40 27.82
C SER A 571 9.86 -19.74 27.78
N GLN A 572 10.28 -19.27 26.59
CA GLN A 572 11.53 -18.58 26.36
C GLN A 572 11.35 -17.51 25.29
N GLU A 573 11.97 -16.34 25.49
CA GLU A 573 12.07 -15.32 24.47
C GLU A 573 13.36 -15.51 23.66
N THR A 574 13.21 -15.57 22.31
CA THR A 574 14.32 -15.72 21.38
C THR A 574 14.06 -14.91 20.10
N ASN A 575 14.98 -14.03 19.74
CA ASN A 575 14.92 -13.22 18.52
C ASN A 575 13.60 -12.41 18.34
N GLY A 576 13.08 -11.83 19.42
CA GLY A 576 11.84 -11.05 19.38
C GLY A 576 10.57 -11.90 19.22
N ARG A 577 10.66 -13.19 19.52
CA ARG A 577 9.53 -14.13 19.56
C ARG A 577 9.51 -14.88 20.88
N VAL A 578 8.33 -15.16 21.40
CA VAL A 578 8.13 -16.07 22.50
C VAL A 578 7.98 -17.48 21.95
N VAL A 579 8.77 -18.41 22.46
CA VAL A 579 8.66 -19.83 22.15
C VAL A 579 8.10 -20.55 23.38
N LEU A 580 6.87 -21.06 23.26
CA LEU A 580 6.21 -21.92 24.23
C LEU A 580 6.51 -23.38 23.87
N THR A 581 7.01 -24.15 24.81
CA THR A 581 7.34 -25.58 24.60
C THR A 581 6.52 -26.44 25.54
N ILE A 582 5.80 -27.43 24.99
CA ILE A 582 5.08 -28.46 25.74
C ILE A 582 5.66 -29.78 25.32
N ALA A 583 6.29 -30.51 26.26
CA ALA A 583 6.94 -31.78 26.05
C ALA A 583 6.33 -32.84 26.97
N ASP A 584 6.00 -34.00 26.43
CA ASP A 584 5.57 -35.19 27.15
C ASP A 584 6.55 -36.35 26.92
N ASN A 585 6.57 -37.28 27.84
CA ASN A 585 7.31 -38.56 27.71
C ASN A 585 6.40 -39.76 27.41
N GLY A 586 5.31 -39.50 26.68
CA GLY A 586 4.31 -40.52 26.34
C GLY A 586 4.71 -41.43 25.18
N THR A 587 3.69 -42.04 24.54
CA THR A 587 3.88 -43.04 23.46
C THR A 587 4.50 -42.48 22.18
N GLY A 588 4.48 -41.15 21.98
CA GLY A 588 4.98 -40.54 20.77
C GLY A 588 4.17 -40.89 19.51
N MET A 589 4.67 -40.44 18.33
CA MET A 589 4.00 -40.60 17.04
C MET A 589 4.95 -41.19 15.98
N THR A 590 4.39 -41.97 15.05
CA THR A 590 5.11 -42.41 13.85
C THR A 590 5.23 -41.28 12.84
N PRO A 591 6.17 -41.36 11.88
CA PRO A 591 6.30 -40.31 10.82
C PRO A 591 5.00 -40.11 10.04
N GLU A 592 4.23 -41.16 9.78
CA GLU A 592 2.95 -41.13 9.07
C GLU A 592 1.89 -40.35 9.87
N VAL A 593 1.82 -40.57 11.18
CA VAL A 593 0.92 -39.84 12.08
C VAL A 593 1.33 -38.37 12.19
N LYS A 594 2.64 -38.14 12.34
CA LYS A 594 3.19 -36.78 12.42
C LYS A 594 2.89 -35.95 11.19
N SER A 595 2.99 -36.54 9.97
CA SER A 595 2.72 -35.80 8.71
C SER A 595 1.27 -35.38 8.54
N ARG A 596 0.33 -36.08 9.21
CA ARG A 596 -1.11 -35.85 9.15
C ARG A 596 -1.69 -35.24 10.42
N LEU A 597 -0.85 -34.86 11.38
CA LEU A 597 -1.27 -34.38 12.70
C LEU A 597 -2.21 -33.15 12.64
N PHE A 598 -2.02 -32.28 11.67
CA PHE A 598 -2.80 -31.09 11.48
C PHE A 598 -3.91 -31.25 10.43
N ASP A 599 -4.06 -32.45 9.82
CA ASP A 599 -5.17 -32.73 8.92
C ASP A 599 -6.48 -32.74 9.72
N PRO A 600 -7.50 -31.98 9.29
CA PRO A 600 -8.82 -32.02 9.93
C PRO A 600 -9.34 -33.46 10.00
N PHE A 601 -9.92 -33.86 11.16
CA PHE A 601 -10.51 -35.19 11.43
C PHE A 601 -9.53 -36.35 11.50
N PHE A 602 -8.25 -36.14 11.32
CA PHE A 602 -7.27 -37.19 11.52
C PHE A 602 -7.11 -37.48 13.01
N THR A 603 -7.34 -38.75 13.41
CA THR A 603 -7.20 -39.19 14.79
C THR A 603 -6.70 -40.64 14.85
N THR A 604 -5.85 -40.90 15.82
CA THR A 604 -5.40 -42.28 16.18
C THR A 604 -6.17 -42.87 17.37
N LYS A 605 -7.10 -42.06 17.97
CA LYS A 605 -7.83 -42.45 19.19
C LYS A 605 -9.14 -43.20 18.92
N GLY A 606 -9.38 -43.67 17.71
CA GLY A 606 -10.59 -44.42 17.32
C GLY A 606 -11.88 -43.63 17.56
N LYS A 607 -12.92 -44.32 18.14
CA LYS A 607 -14.23 -43.67 18.36
C LYS A 607 -14.25 -42.54 19.40
N GLY A 608 -13.17 -42.31 20.14
CA GLY A 608 -13.09 -41.26 21.18
C GLY A 608 -12.36 -40.01 20.77
N GLY A 609 -11.79 -39.92 19.57
CA GLY A 609 -11.05 -38.76 19.09
C GLY A 609 -11.77 -38.06 17.95
N THR A 610 -12.05 -36.72 18.08
CA THR A 610 -12.71 -35.95 17.04
C THR A 610 -11.78 -35.57 15.87
N GLY A 611 -10.44 -35.66 16.06
CA GLY A 611 -9.45 -35.27 15.05
C GLY A 611 -9.41 -33.79 14.65
N MET A 612 -10.17 -32.91 15.32
CA MET A 612 -10.23 -31.49 15.01
C MET A 612 -9.29 -30.61 15.86
N GLY A 613 -8.94 -31.04 17.07
CA GLY A 613 -8.24 -30.20 18.04
C GLY A 613 -6.91 -29.65 17.51
N MET A 614 -6.09 -30.45 16.86
CA MET A 614 -4.78 -30.00 16.35
C MET A 614 -4.91 -29.13 15.12
N ALA A 615 -5.89 -29.39 14.25
CA ALA A 615 -6.18 -28.53 13.09
C ALA A 615 -6.66 -27.13 13.52
N VAL A 616 -7.55 -27.06 14.54
CA VAL A 616 -8.01 -25.79 15.14
C VAL A 616 -6.84 -25.06 15.80
N SER A 617 -6.03 -25.74 16.61
CA SER A 617 -4.84 -25.17 17.24
C SER A 617 -3.87 -24.57 16.22
N PHE A 618 -3.65 -25.27 15.10
CA PHE A 618 -2.82 -24.76 14.00
C PHE A 618 -3.41 -23.50 13.38
N GLY A 619 -4.73 -23.47 13.14
CA GLY A 619 -5.45 -22.30 12.62
C GLY A 619 -5.36 -21.09 13.55
N ILE A 620 -5.55 -21.29 14.87
CA ILE A 620 -5.43 -20.22 15.88
C ILE A 620 -4.02 -19.61 15.86
N ILE A 621 -2.98 -20.43 15.94
CA ILE A 621 -1.60 -19.95 16.00
C ILE A 621 -1.22 -19.19 14.71
N ARG A 622 -1.68 -19.65 13.56
CA ARG A 622 -1.47 -18.91 12.28
C ARG A 622 -2.13 -17.55 12.27
N ARG A 623 -3.35 -17.42 12.82
CA ARG A 623 -4.01 -16.09 12.97
C ARG A 623 -3.23 -15.16 13.88
N HIS A 624 -2.53 -15.69 14.88
CA HIS A 624 -1.66 -14.94 15.79
C HIS A 624 -0.25 -14.67 15.21
N ASN A 625 -0.05 -14.82 13.90
CA ASN A 625 1.25 -14.68 13.23
C ASN A 625 2.35 -15.60 13.82
N GLY A 626 1.91 -16.75 14.34
CA GLY A 626 2.76 -17.77 14.95
C GLY A 626 3.03 -18.96 14.05
N SER A 627 3.86 -19.87 14.56
CA SER A 627 4.10 -21.19 13.99
C SER A 627 4.08 -22.27 15.07
N ILE A 628 3.71 -23.50 14.67
CA ILE A 628 3.79 -24.70 15.52
C ILE A 628 4.76 -25.68 14.87
N ASP A 629 5.78 -26.09 15.61
CA ASP A 629 6.68 -27.16 15.25
C ASP A 629 6.48 -28.37 16.17
N VAL A 630 6.65 -29.60 15.64
CA VAL A 630 6.46 -30.83 16.40
C VAL A 630 7.65 -31.77 16.20
N GLU A 631 8.21 -32.26 17.33
CA GLU A 631 9.16 -33.31 17.38
C GLU A 631 8.55 -34.51 18.15
N SER A 632 8.52 -35.67 17.53
CA SER A 632 7.96 -36.87 18.15
C SER A 632 8.59 -38.10 17.55
N GLU A 633 8.88 -39.09 18.43
CA GLU A 633 9.38 -40.41 18.06
C GLU A 633 8.61 -41.49 18.87
N PRO A 634 8.25 -42.63 18.27
CA PRO A 634 7.58 -43.71 18.99
C PRO A 634 8.34 -44.12 20.26
N GLY A 635 7.65 -44.13 21.40
CA GLY A 635 8.20 -44.51 22.71
C GLY A 635 9.09 -43.45 23.40
N ARG A 636 9.28 -42.27 22.79
CA ARG A 636 10.08 -41.17 23.38
C ARG A 636 9.28 -39.91 23.73
N GLY A 637 7.98 -39.91 23.41
CA GLY A 637 7.08 -38.79 23.67
C GLY A 637 7.01 -37.78 22.55
N THR A 638 6.40 -36.64 22.84
CA THR A 638 6.16 -35.54 21.87
C THR A 638 6.56 -34.19 22.46
N THR A 639 7.14 -33.34 21.63
CA THR A 639 7.44 -31.92 21.96
C THR A 639 6.83 -31.01 20.92
N PHE A 640 5.91 -30.16 21.37
CA PHE A 640 5.35 -29.08 20.59
C PHE A 640 6.09 -27.78 20.91
N ARG A 641 6.45 -26.97 19.88
CA ARG A 641 7.00 -25.63 20.01
C ARG A 641 6.11 -24.64 19.30
N ILE A 642 5.53 -23.73 20.03
CA ILE A 642 4.69 -22.63 19.53
C ILE A 642 5.52 -21.35 19.56
N SER A 643 5.68 -20.69 18.41
CA SER A 643 6.41 -19.43 18.30
C SER A 643 5.45 -18.28 17.99
N LEU A 644 5.38 -17.26 18.84
CA LEU A 644 4.53 -16.09 18.71
C LEU A 644 5.37 -14.80 18.73
N PRO A 645 5.01 -13.72 18.00
CA PRO A 645 5.71 -12.45 18.07
C PRO A 645 5.51 -11.78 19.44
N VAL A 646 6.59 -11.16 19.97
CA VAL A 646 6.55 -10.39 21.23
C VAL A 646 5.78 -9.10 21.00
N ASP A 647 4.91 -8.74 21.95
CA ASP A 647 4.31 -7.41 22.05
C ASP A 647 5.32 -6.43 22.65
N LYS A 648 5.79 -5.47 21.85
CA LYS A 648 6.79 -4.47 22.27
C LYS A 648 6.21 -3.30 23.05
N ASP A 649 4.89 -3.13 23.04
CA ASP A 649 4.20 -1.98 23.64
C ASP A 649 3.48 -2.32 24.95
N ALA A 650 3.72 -3.51 25.52
CA ALA A 650 3.07 -3.97 26.74
C ALA A 650 3.51 -3.17 27.98
N GLN A 651 2.61 -2.33 28.50
CA GLN A 651 2.71 -1.82 29.90
C GLN A 651 2.12 -2.86 30.85
N ALA A 652 2.84 -3.11 31.96
CA ALA A 652 2.46 -4.11 32.96
C ALA A 652 1.07 -3.81 33.56
N ALA A 653 0.13 -4.71 33.34
CA ALA A 653 -1.18 -4.69 33.98
C ALA A 653 -1.09 -5.28 35.41
N VAL A 654 -1.62 -4.51 36.35
CA VAL A 654 -1.71 -4.86 37.80
C VAL A 654 -2.83 -5.86 37.98
N GLU A 655 -2.57 -6.94 38.71
CA GLU A 655 -3.54 -7.95 39.12
C GLU A 655 -4.48 -7.35 40.19
N ASP A 656 -5.80 -7.38 39.91
CA ASP A 656 -6.81 -7.14 40.95
C ASP A 656 -7.29 -8.47 41.52
N GLY A 657 -7.18 -8.54 42.82
CA GLY A 657 -7.45 -9.72 43.62
C GLY A 657 -8.94 -9.95 43.90
N ALA A 658 -9.30 -11.23 44.04
CA ALA A 658 -10.62 -11.70 44.41
C ALA A 658 -10.93 -11.52 45.90
N PRO A 659 -12.16 -11.23 46.29
CA PRO A 659 -12.56 -11.24 47.69
C PRO A 659 -13.12 -12.60 48.12
N ASN A 660 -12.73 -12.97 49.34
CA ASN A 660 -13.13 -14.19 50.03
C ASN A 660 -14.57 -14.10 50.58
N ALA A 661 -15.27 -15.22 50.56
CA ALA A 661 -16.62 -15.39 51.10
C ALA A 661 -16.60 -15.77 52.59
N ASN A 662 -17.54 -15.19 53.37
CA ASN A 662 -18.00 -15.78 54.62
C ASN A 662 -19.51 -15.56 54.80
N ALA A 663 -20.20 -16.61 55.24
CA ALA A 663 -21.64 -16.74 55.31
C ALA A 663 -22.23 -16.16 56.57
N ALA A 664 -23.46 -15.63 56.47
CA ALA A 664 -24.39 -15.46 57.60
C ALA A 664 -25.84 -15.53 57.12
N THR A 665 -26.62 -16.19 57.99
CA THR A 665 -27.98 -16.70 57.80
C THR A 665 -29.08 -15.68 58.08
N GLY A 666 -30.20 -15.77 57.32
CA GLY A 666 -31.54 -15.34 57.70
C GLY A 666 -32.20 -14.28 56.80
N ALA A 667 -33.04 -14.69 55.84
CA ALA A 667 -33.72 -13.74 55.02
C ALA A 667 -35.00 -14.29 54.37
N GLU A 668 -35.91 -13.39 54.01
CA GLU A 668 -37.03 -13.58 53.12
C GLU A 668 -36.64 -14.23 51.80
N ARG A 669 -37.50 -15.05 51.19
CA ARG A 669 -37.26 -15.76 49.91
C ARG A 669 -36.97 -14.80 48.79
N ILE A 670 -35.95 -15.13 47.95
CA ILE A 670 -35.66 -14.41 46.69
C ILE A 670 -36.76 -14.69 45.68
N VAL A 671 -37.21 -13.66 44.99
CA VAL A 671 -38.18 -13.78 43.88
C VAL A 671 -37.43 -13.70 42.57
N ALA A 672 -37.35 -14.80 41.82
CA ALA A 672 -36.69 -14.90 40.52
C ALA A 672 -37.72 -14.91 39.38
N LEU A 673 -37.47 -14.12 38.31
CA LEU A 673 -38.25 -14.19 37.06
C LEU A 673 -37.44 -14.91 36.00
N VAL A 674 -37.94 -16.03 35.50
CA VAL A 674 -37.30 -16.86 34.45
C VAL A 674 -38.06 -16.67 33.15
N VAL A 675 -37.36 -16.25 32.08
CA VAL A 675 -37.91 -15.95 30.78
C VAL A 675 -37.21 -16.77 29.71
N ASP A 676 -37.89 -17.71 29.09
CA ASP A 676 -37.38 -18.56 28.02
C ASP A 676 -38.58 -19.06 27.20
N ASP A 677 -38.49 -19.10 25.88
CA ASP A 677 -39.57 -19.60 25.01
C ASP A 677 -39.68 -21.13 25.03
N GLU A 678 -38.57 -21.82 25.39
CA GLU A 678 -38.52 -23.28 25.47
C GLU A 678 -38.96 -23.79 26.84
N LEU A 679 -40.10 -24.47 26.89
CA LEU A 679 -40.72 -24.98 28.13
C LEU A 679 -39.75 -25.86 28.97
N ALA A 680 -38.99 -26.73 28.30
CA ALA A 680 -38.07 -27.62 29.00
C ALA A 680 -36.97 -26.90 29.77
N VAL A 681 -36.38 -25.83 29.14
CA VAL A 681 -35.33 -25.00 29.76
C VAL A 681 -35.92 -24.20 30.91
N ARG A 682 -37.12 -23.63 30.71
CA ARG A 682 -37.82 -22.82 31.70
C ARG A 682 -38.15 -23.64 32.94
N GLU A 683 -38.59 -24.92 32.78
CA GLU A 683 -38.86 -25.83 33.88
C GLU A 683 -37.59 -26.23 34.65
N VAL A 684 -36.48 -26.52 33.97
CA VAL A 684 -35.20 -26.87 34.64
C VAL A 684 -34.67 -25.67 35.45
N LEU A 685 -34.72 -24.43 34.90
CA LEU A 685 -34.35 -23.26 35.66
C LEU A 685 -35.27 -23.03 36.86
N ARG A 686 -36.57 -23.22 36.70
CA ARG A 686 -37.56 -23.11 37.79
C ARG A 686 -37.22 -24.09 38.93
N GLU A 687 -37.05 -25.38 38.58
CA GLU A 687 -36.76 -26.43 39.59
C GLU A 687 -35.43 -26.19 40.27
N ALA A 688 -34.40 -25.77 39.54
CA ALA A 688 -33.08 -25.46 40.09
C ALA A 688 -33.13 -24.30 41.13
N LEU A 689 -33.85 -23.23 40.78
CA LEU A 689 -34.01 -22.07 41.68
C LEU A 689 -34.95 -22.35 42.86
N GLU A 690 -36.03 -23.14 42.69
CA GLU A 690 -36.88 -23.55 43.76
C GLU A 690 -36.15 -24.46 44.78
N ALA A 691 -35.22 -25.32 44.33
CA ALA A 691 -34.38 -26.14 45.21
C ALA A 691 -33.46 -25.28 46.10
N GLU A 692 -33.06 -24.08 45.66
CA GLU A 692 -32.31 -23.11 46.44
C GLU A 692 -33.22 -22.18 47.28
N GLY A 693 -34.52 -22.49 47.35
CA GLY A 693 -35.48 -21.77 48.18
C GLY A 693 -36.00 -20.45 47.60
N CYS A 694 -35.86 -20.22 46.30
CA CYS A 694 -36.41 -19.05 45.62
C CYS A 694 -37.90 -19.21 45.33
N GLU A 695 -38.66 -18.08 45.32
CA GLU A 695 -39.97 -18.02 44.64
C GLU A 695 -39.77 -17.73 43.18
N VAL A 696 -40.18 -18.65 42.30
CA VAL A 696 -39.92 -18.50 40.86
C VAL A 696 -41.17 -18.15 40.07
N LEU A 697 -41.11 -17.09 39.30
CA LEU A 697 -42.10 -16.67 38.31
C LEU A 697 -41.57 -17.00 36.94
N THR A 698 -42.43 -17.54 36.07
CA THR A 698 -42.01 -17.95 34.73
C THR A 698 -42.77 -17.18 33.66
N ALA A 699 -42.08 -16.83 32.54
CA ALA A 699 -42.65 -16.19 31.37
C ALA A 699 -42.16 -16.88 30.09
N GLU A 700 -43.04 -17.04 29.12
CA GLU A 700 -42.78 -17.69 27.82
C GLU A 700 -42.33 -16.69 26.72
N SER A 701 -42.37 -15.39 27.02
CA SER A 701 -41.94 -14.33 26.14
C SER A 701 -41.54 -13.07 26.87
N GLY A 702 -40.83 -12.18 26.21
CA GLY A 702 -40.42 -10.89 26.74
C GLY A 702 -41.61 -10.00 27.15
N GLU A 703 -42.74 -10.04 26.41
CA GLU A 703 -43.93 -9.25 26.72
C GLU A 703 -44.64 -9.77 27.98
N VAL A 704 -44.77 -11.09 28.15
CA VAL A 704 -45.32 -11.72 29.34
C VAL A 704 -44.43 -11.41 30.54
N ALA A 705 -43.09 -11.43 30.36
CA ALA A 705 -42.15 -11.07 31.41
C ALA A 705 -42.31 -9.63 31.89
N LEU A 706 -42.50 -8.68 31.00
CA LEU A 706 -42.74 -7.26 31.33
C LEU A 706 -44.04 -7.06 32.09
N ASN A 707 -45.08 -7.74 31.66
CA ASN A 707 -46.42 -7.71 32.36
C ASN A 707 -46.30 -8.24 33.80
N ILE A 708 -45.59 -9.37 33.99
CA ILE A 708 -45.31 -9.92 35.32
C ILE A 708 -44.46 -8.96 36.16
N TYR A 709 -43.43 -8.38 35.57
CA TYR A 709 -42.53 -7.43 36.21
C TYR A 709 -43.29 -6.18 36.68
N ASP A 710 -44.12 -5.60 35.81
CA ASP A 710 -44.92 -4.40 36.12
C ASP A 710 -46.00 -4.68 37.17
N ALA A 711 -46.62 -5.89 37.15
CA ALA A 711 -47.63 -6.29 38.14
C ALA A 711 -47.05 -6.57 39.54
N LYS A 712 -45.83 -7.05 39.69
CA LYS A 712 -45.16 -7.34 40.96
C LYS A 712 -44.56 -6.11 41.66
N GLY A 713 -44.46 -4.96 40.95
CA GLY A 713 -44.14 -3.67 41.54
C GLY A 713 -42.80 -3.62 42.28
N GLY A 714 -41.73 -4.17 41.68
CA GLY A 714 -40.37 -4.14 42.26
C GLY A 714 -40.04 -5.22 43.28
N LYS A 715 -40.88 -6.25 43.43
CA LYS A 715 -40.66 -7.41 44.29
C LYS A 715 -39.83 -8.53 43.63
N ILE A 716 -39.32 -8.33 42.41
CA ILE A 716 -38.44 -9.28 41.72
C ILE A 716 -37.01 -8.95 42.07
N ASP A 717 -36.25 -9.93 42.53
CA ASP A 717 -34.88 -9.78 43.00
C ASP A 717 -33.86 -10.09 41.87
N ILE A 718 -34.18 -10.95 40.92
CA ILE A 718 -33.35 -11.30 39.77
C ILE A 718 -34.17 -11.69 38.57
N VAL A 719 -33.68 -11.39 37.35
CA VAL A 719 -34.26 -11.82 36.10
C VAL A 719 -33.26 -12.70 35.32
N PHE A 720 -33.68 -13.91 34.97
CA PHE A 720 -33.01 -14.79 34.00
C PHE A 720 -33.73 -14.68 32.66
N THR A 721 -33.04 -14.38 31.57
CA THR A 721 -33.67 -14.26 30.26
C THR A 721 -32.86 -14.92 29.17
N ASP A 722 -33.52 -15.72 28.33
CA ASP A 722 -32.91 -16.18 27.07
C ASP A 722 -32.76 -15.00 26.08
N ILE A 723 -31.80 -15.09 25.16
CA ILE A 723 -31.59 -14.08 24.11
C ILE A 723 -32.48 -14.34 22.91
N GLY A 724 -32.61 -15.60 22.51
CA GLY A 724 -33.15 -16.05 21.23
C GLY A 724 -34.66 -16.15 21.14
N MET A 725 -35.41 -15.39 21.93
CA MET A 725 -36.84 -15.45 21.97
C MET A 725 -37.53 -14.76 20.76
N PRO A 726 -38.64 -15.30 20.24
CA PRO A 726 -39.43 -14.67 19.19
C PRO A 726 -40.12 -13.38 19.68
N GLU A 727 -40.43 -12.45 18.76
CA GLU A 727 -41.11 -11.19 18.99
C GLU A 727 -40.30 -10.16 19.78
N MET A 728 -39.86 -10.46 20.99
CA MET A 728 -39.01 -9.63 21.83
C MET A 728 -37.79 -10.41 22.31
N SER A 729 -36.62 -10.06 21.80
CA SER A 729 -35.35 -10.70 22.21
C SER A 729 -35.00 -10.38 23.65
N GLY A 730 -34.23 -11.26 24.30
CA GLY A 730 -33.74 -11.00 25.67
C GLY A 730 -32.94 -9.70 25.81
N TRP A 731 -32.31 -9.23 24.74
CA TRP A 731 -31.63 -7.91 24.71
C TRP A 731 -32.63 -6.75 24.82
N GLU A 732 -33.75 -6.83 24.15
CA GLU A 732 -34.81 -5.83 24.20
C GLU A 732 -35.50 -5.85 25.54
N LEU A 733 -35.83 -7.04 26.09
CA LEU A 733 -36.35 -7.22 27.42
C LEU A 733 -35.41 -6.61 28.49
N ALA A 734 -34.12 -6.91 28.44
CA ALA A 734 -33.14 -6.39 29.34
C ALA A 734 -33.08 -4.85 29.31
N ARG A 735 -33.13 -4.23 28.14
CA ARG A 735 -33.21 -2.77 27.99
C ARG A 735 -34.47 -2.19 28.60
N GLU A 736 -35.60 -2.84 28.40
CA GLU A 736 -36.89 -2.38 28.96
C GLU A 736 -36.93 -2.51 30.48
N ILE A 737 -36.32 -3.57 31.05
CA ILE A 737 -36.14 -3.73 32.50
C ILE A 737 -35.19 -2.68 33.05
N ARG A 738 -34.07 -2.39 32.39
CA ARG A 738 -33.12 -1.34 32.82
C ARG A 738 -33.70 0.07 32.78
N LYS A 739 -34.71 0.35 31.94
CA LYS A 739 -35.47 1.61 32.00
C LYS A 739 -36.35 1.72 33.26
N ARG A 740 -36.88 0.60 33.75
CA ARG A 740 -37.73 0.50 34.95
C ARG A 740 -36.94 0.41 36.25
N SER A 741 -35.85 -0.34 36.25
CA SER A 741 -34.91 -0.49 37.35
C SER A 741 -33.47 -0.54 36.87
N LYS A 742 -32.62 0.36 37.42
CA LYS A 742 -31.20 0.43 37.10
C LYS A 742 -30.36 -0.59 37.88
N SER A 743 -30.89 -1.17 38.97
CA SER A 743 -30.13 -1.95 39.95
C SER A 743 -30.55 -3.41 40.07
N ILE A 744 -31.59 -3.85 39.36
CA ILE A 744 -32.05 -5.25 39.46
C ILE A 744 -30.97 -6.17 38.83
N PRO A 745 -30.57 -7.25 39.55
CA PRO A 745 -29.70 -8.30 39.03
C PRO A 745 -30.28 -8.93 37.75
N LEU A 746 -29.43 -9.08 36.72
CA LEU A 746 -29.84 -9.61 35.40
C LEU A 746 -28.86 -10.69 34.93
N ALA A 747 -29.37 -11.89 34.77
CA ALA A 747 -28.63 -13.03 34.21
C ALA A 747 -29.16 -13.34 32.79
N ILE A 748 -28.24 -13.32 31.82
CA ILE A 748 -28.55 -13.70 30.44
C ILE A 748 -28.21 -15.16 30.24
N VAL A 749 -29.16 -15.95 29.79
CA VAL A 749 -28.98 -17.38 29.45
C VAL A 749 -28.95 -17.50 27.93
N SER A 750 -27.92 -18.14 27.36
CA SER A 750 -27.78 -18.18 25.90
C SER A 750 -27.02 -19.41 25.43
N GLY A 751 -27.47 -20.01 24.31
CA GLY A 751 -26.71 -21.00 23.57
C GLY A 751 -25.44 -20.42 22.89
N TRP A 752 -25.29 -19.09 22.93
CA TRP A 752 -24.24 -18.31 22.26
C TRP A 752 -23.54 -17.36 23.25
N ALA A 753 -23.44 -17.74 24.52
CA ALA A 753 -22.92 -16.89 25.60
C ALA A 753 -21.49 -16.36 25.31
N ASP A 754 -20.64 -17.21 24.74
CA ASP A 754 -19.26 -16.88 24.34
C ASP A 754 -19.19 -15.92 23.12
N ALA A 755 -20.32 -15.71 22.43
CA ALA A 755 -20.43 -14.82 21.28
C ALA A 755 -20.87 -13.40 21.64
N ILE A 756 -21.21 -13.14 22.89
CA ILE A 756 -21.69 -11.85 23.35
C ILE A 756 -20.53 -10.88 23.50
N SER A 757 -20.48 -9.82 22.66
CA SER A 757 -19.42 -8.82 22.72
C SER A 757 -19.43 -8.11 24.08
N CYS A 758 -18.23 -7.75 24.61
CA CYS A 758 -18.11 -6.93 25.82
C CYS A 758 -18.92 -5.64 25.74
N ASP A 759 -18.98 -5.01 24.55
CA ASP A 759 -19.74 -3.78 24.33
C ASP A 759 -21.26 -4.01 24.49
N ALA A 760 -21.78 -5.15 24.00
CA ALA A 760 -23.19 -5.52 24.16
C ALA A 760 -23.53 -5.85 25.64
N ARG A 761 -22.63 -6.54 26.34
CA ARG A 761 -22.75 -6.84 27.76
C ARG A 761 -22.72 -5.58 28.63
N GLN A 762 -21.80 -4.65 28.36
CA GLN A 762 -21.72 -3.35 29.03
C GLN A 762 -22.89 -2.42 28.73
N ALA A 763 -23.45 -2.46 27.52
CA ALA A 763 -24.57 -1.59 27.13
C ALA A 763 -25.83 -1.81 27.94
N ILE A 764 -26.07 -3.04 28.41
CA ILE A 764 -27.25 -3.41 29.24
C ILE A 764 -26.91 -3.72 30.70
N LYS A 765 -25.61 -3.67 31.08
CA LYS A 765 -25.13 -4.01 32.42
C LYS A 765 -25.69 -5.36 32.90
N ALA A 766 -25.48 -6.42 32.09
CA ALA A 766 -25.79 -7.78 32.53
C ALA A 766 -24.78 -8.22 33.60
N ASP A 767 -25.30 -8.69 34.73
CA ASP A 767 -24.47 -9.08 35.87
C ASP A 767 -23.86 -10.46 35.64
N TRP A 768 -24.61 -11.40 35.04
CA TRP A 768 -24.15 -12.74 34.68
C TRP A 768 -24.51 -13.08 33.23
N VAL A 769 -23.70 -13.95 32.62
CA VAL A 769 -23.97 -14.60 31.34
C VAL A 769 -23.79 -16.11 31.52
N VAL A 770 -24.83 -16.87 31.27
CA VAL A 770 -24.90 -18.32 31.46
C VAL A 770 -24.99 -18.99 30.10
N SER A 771 -24.09 -19.91 29.79
CA SER A 771 -24.05 -20.68 28.54
C SER A 771 -25.01 -21.87 28.60
N LYS A 772 -25.88 -22.08 27.58
CA LYS A 772 -26.64 -23.32 27.38
C LYS A 772 -25.77 -24.38 26.67
N PRO A 773 -25.73 -25.64 27.14
CA PRO A 773 -26.29 -26.17 28.36
C PRO A 773 -25.51 -25.66 29.60
N PHE A 774 -26.24 -25.38 30.65
CA PHE A 774 -25.69 -24.84 31.89
C PHE A 774 -25.65 -25.93 33.01
N ASP A 775 -24.72 -25.76 33.92
CA ASP A 775 -24.64 -26.56 35.17
C ASP A 775 -25.59 -25.95 36.23
N ILE A 776 -26.37 -26.82 36.88
CA ILE A 776 -27.28 -26.40 37.94
C ILE A 776 -26.53 -25.72 39.10
N GLY A 777 -25.28 -26.14 39.39
CA GLY A 777 -24.43 -25.48 40.37
C GLY A 777 -24.16 -24.00 40.08
N THR A 778 -24.01 -23.64 38.80
CA THR A 778 -23.87 -22.22 38.37
C THR A 778 -25.12 -21.41 38.67
N ILE A 779 -26.32 -21.99 38.47
CA ILE A 779 -27.60 -21.33 38.77
C ILE A 779 -27.76 -21.13 40.28
N ALA A 780 -27.42 -22.18 41.08
CA ALA A 780 -27.41 -22.10 42.54
C ALA A 780 -26.46 -21.01 43.05
N GLN A 781 -25.27 -20.89 42.48
CA GLN A 781 -24.32 -19.89 42.87
C GLN A 781 -24.84 -18.46 42.60
N ILE A 782 -25.43 -18.21 41.41
CA ILE A 782 -26.05 -16.92 41.08
C ILE A 782 -27.17 -16.56 42.08
N ALA A 783 -28.01 -17.53 42.44
CA ALA A 783 -29.04 -17.31 43.46
C ALA A 783 -28.45 -16.93 44.82
N ASN A 784 -27.35 -17.55 45.26
CA ASN A 784 -26.64 -17.23 46.50
C ASN A 784 -26.00 -15.85 46.43
N ASP A 785 -25.34 -15.47 45.31
CA ASP A 785 -24.73 -14.14 45.11
C ASP A 785 -25.79 -13.06 45.19
N VAL A 786 -26.99 -13.25 44.64
CA VAL A 786 -28.13 -12.31 44.72
C VAL A 786 -28.62 -12.18 46.17
N ASN A 787 -28.66 -13.29 46.93
CA ASN A 787 -29.03 -13.25 48.34
C ASN A 787 -28.03 -12.44 49.17
N GLU A 788 -26.73 -12.57 48.92
CA GLU A 788 -25.68 -11.76 49.58
C GLU A 788 -25.82 -10.27 49.22
N LEU A 789 -26.04 -9.93 47.96
CA LEU A 789 -26.26 -8.54 47.51
C LEU A 789 -27.47 -7.91 48.18
N ARG A 790 -28.57 -8.62 48.33
CA ARG A 790 -29.78 -8.17 49.00
C ARG A 790 -29.56 -7.92 50.50
N ASN A 791 -28.88 -8.86 51.15
CA ASN A 791 -28.56 -8.75 52.59
C ASN A 791 -27.64 -7.56 52.89
N ALA A 792 -26.64 -7.31 52.03
CA ALA A 792 -25.77 -6.15 52.10
C ALA A 792 -26.54 -4.82 51.94
N ALA A 793 -27.47 -4.76 50.97
CA ALA A 793 -28.29 -3.56 50.77
C ALA A 793 -29.24 -3.28 51.97
N THR A 794 -29.80 -4.34 52.60
CA THR A 794 -30.69 -4.22 53.78
C THR A 794 -29.89 -3.77 55.00
N SER A 795 -28.66 -4.25 55.20
CA SER A 795 -27.76 -3.84 56.30
C SER A 795 -27.35 -2.38 56.16
N ALA A 796 -27.03 -1.92 54.92
CA ALA A 796 -26.69 -0.51 54.66
C ALA A 796 -27.89 0.42 54.89
N GLN A 797 -29.12 -0.01 54.62
CA GLN A 797 -30.34 0.74 54.92
C GLN A 797 -30.62 0.82 56.41
N LEU A 798 -30.37 -0.27 57.18
CA LEU A 798 -30.51 -0.29 58.63
C LEU A 798 -29.48 0.62 59.30
N GLU A 799 -28.23 0.64 58.88
CA GLU A 799 -27.20 1.55 59.38
C GLU A 799 -27.54 3.04 59.07
N ALA A 800 -28.13 3.31 57.89
CA ALA A 800 -28.54 4.67 57.53
C ALA A 800 -29.75 5.15 58.36
N VAL A 801 -30.67 4.25 58.76
CA VAL A 801 -31.81 4.56 59.65
C VAL A 801 -31.36 4.80 61.08
N ASP A 802 -30.36 4.01 61.58
CA ASP A 802 -29.80 4.19 62.95
C ASP A 802 -29.02 5.52 63.03
N LEU A 803 -28.29 5.93 61.96
CA LEU A 803 -27.60 7.21 61.90
C LEU A 803 -28.58 8.40 61.94
N HIS A 804 -29.76 8.29 61.29
CA HIS A 804 -30.79 9.32 61.32
C HIS A 804 -31.51 9.41 62.67
N SER A 805 -31.64 8.29 63.37
CA SER A 805 -32.24 8.28 64.73
C SER A 805 -31.26 8.79 65.78
N LEU A 806 -29.93 8.72 65.58
CA LEU A 806 -28.88 9.25 66.50
C LEU A 806 -28.59 10.73 66.24
N LEU A 807 -28.91 11.28 65.08
CA LEU A 807 -28.64 12.67 64.77
C LEU A 807 -29.83 13.62 65.02
N GLY A 808 -31.01 13.13 65.34
CA GLY A 808 -32.13 13.93 65.92
C GLY A 808 -32.57 15.09 65.03
N ILE A 809 -32.63 14.91 63.69
CA ILE A 809 -33.17 15.88 62.75
C ILE A 809 -34.31 15.22 61.94
#